data_1a26f89fb59df8e025da0fe5378b6ef2
#
_entry.id   1a26f89fb59df8e025da0fe5378b6ef2
#
_cell.length_a   1.000
_cell.length_b   1.000
_cell.length_c   1.000
_cell.angle_alpha   90.00
_cell.angle_beta   90.00
_cell.angle_gamma   90.00
#
_symmetry.space_group_name_H-M   'P 1'
#
loop_
_entity.id
_entity.type
_entity.pdbx_description
1 polymer ?
#
loop_
_entity_poly.entity_id
_entity_poly.type
_entity_poly.pdbx_seq_one_letter_code
_entity_poly.pdbx_strand_id
1 'polypeptide(L)'
;IYKDQALVNWDTKFKTAISDLEVVSKDVSTQIYYIKYPSSDGGSITVATVRPETIFGDTAIAVNPTDQRYQSFKDITFTIPLTSRTIPLVFDEYSDPEMGSGAVKITPAHDFNDFEVGKRHNLELLNILNDDGSLNDKCPKDYVGMDRFDARKKIVKALKDQGFIEKIEDYKTTIPYGDRSNTIVEPYLTNQWFCNAEELAKQAISVVRNGETEFFPSNWEKTYFQWMDNIQDWCISRQLWWGHRIPIWYDESNTPYAGFSEEDVRKKHGLKGELRQEDDVLDTWFSSSLWTFATMGWPEKNEKLNLFHPTTTLVTGFDIIFFWVARMIMMTKHFMKEVPFKEVYITGLIKDESGQKMSKSKGNILDPIDLIDGVSLEELLTKRTEGMMQPQLKEKIIKQTKKQFPEGIESYGTDALRYTFYSLASPGRDINFDIGRIKGYRNFCNKIWNAFRFIEMQVANHGYQTGESSENILSDWMGSKIFQTAENCQTHIKQYRFDLASAEIYELVWSNFCDWYIEFSKVAIQKSDDANQTNNLIGSLITNFYSILELLHPFMPFITEELSSKLADLAEVEKSSFIIEGGFAHARASNKETEQQLDEIINIISAIRVIRAENQNIKNETFNLIISNDLSSEMQSVISKNESVIVGIAKLDGIQFTDKIPLESIEKTMDGYKLIIPLEGLIDPEEEMMRLQKELADVENDIKIISSKLANEQFISKAPTAVVEKEKAKVSDAESKKAMLEKSIAKLQP
;
A
#
# COMPACT_ATOMS: atom_id res chain seq x y z
N ILE A 1 -9.70 29.12 -19.39
CA ILE A 1 -10.98 28.76 -18.75
C ILE A 1 -12.10 29.39 -19.55
N TYR A 2 -13.15 28.64 -19.84
CA TYR A 2 -14.30 29.08 -20.64
C TYR A 2 -15.59 28.40 -20.12
N LYS A 3 -16.75 28.95 -20.47
CA LYS A 3 -18.06 28.38 -20.19
C LYS A 3 -18.70 27.93 -21.48
N ASP A 4 -19.15 26.69 -21.55
CA ASP A 4 -19.81 26.15 -22.74
C ASP A 4 -20.87 25.12 -22.36
N GLN A 5 -21.78 24.88 -23.30
CA GLN A 5 -22.77 23.82 -23.20
C GLN A 5 -22.17 22.50 -23.67
N ALA A 6 -22.06 21.55 -22.77
CA ALA A 6 -21.50 20.23 -23.07
C ALA A 6 -22.27 19.12 -22.39
N LEU A 7 -22.07 17.90 -22.89
CA LEU A 7 -22.54 16.69 -22.23
C LEU A 7 -21.56 16.35 -21.10
N VAL A 8 -22.09 16.14 -19.89
CA VAL A 8 -21.31 15.76 -18.71
C VAL A 8 -21.92 14.52 -18.04
N ASN A 9 -21.11 13.78 -17.31
CA ASN A 9 -21.63 12.76 -16.40
C ASN A 9 -22.42 13.43 -15.27
N TRP A 10 -23.71 13.12 -15.16
CA TRP A 10 -24.61 13.75 -14.23
C TRP A 10 -25.18 12.78 -13.21
N ASP A 11 -24.99 13.07 -11.95
CA ASP A 11 -25.62 12.34 -10.86
C ASP A 11 -27.01 12.91 -10.58
N THR A 12 -28.04 12.20 -10.97
CA THR A 12 -29.44 12.64 -10.88
C THR A 12 -29.95 12.70 -9.43
N LYS A 13 -29.31 11.98 -8.50
CA LYS A 13 -29.66 12.02 -7.07
C LYS A 13 -29.09 13.24 -6.36
N PHE A 14 -27.84 13.57 -6.66
CA PHE A 14 -27.15 14.72 -6.09
C PHE A 14 -27.30 15.99 -6.95
N LYS A 15 -27.83 15.85 -8.17
CA LYS A 15 -28.07 16.95 -9.12
C LYS A 15 -26.81 17.76 -9.42
N THR A 16 -25.72 17.06 -9.71
CA THR A 16 -24.41 17.67 -9.99
C THR A 16 -23.66 16.91 -11.04
N ALA A 17 -22.79 17.63 -11.78
CA ALA A 17 -21.77 17.01 -12.60
C ALA A 17 -20.77 16.24 -11.73
N ILE A 18 -20.34 15.08 -12.20
CA ILE A 18 -19.30 14.27 -11.58
C ILE A 18 -18.20 13.98 -12.60
N SER A 19 -16.99 13.74 -12.13
CA SER A 19 -15.87 13.38 -12.98
C SER A 19 -15.97 11.93 -13.46
N ASP A 20 -15.30 11.60 -14.59
CA ASP A 20 -15.30 10.24 -15.15
C ASP A 20 -14.86 9.16 -14.17
N LEU A 21 -14.01 9.49 -13.22
CA LEU A 21 -13.51 8.55 -12.22
C LEU A 21 -14.43 8.38 -10.99
N GLU A 22 -15.40 9.25 -10.84
CA GLU A 22 -16.52 9.05 -9.89
C GLU A 22 -17.62 8.16 -10.50
N VAL A 23 -17.38 7.69 -11.74
CA VAL A 23 -18.27 6.77 -12.47
C VAL A 23 -17.76 5.34 -12.35
N VAL A 24 -18.55 4.48 -11.73
CA VAL A 24 -18.25 3.04 -11.58
C VAL A 24 -19.07 2.24 -12.59
N SER A 25 -18.40 1.61 -13.52
CA SER A 25 -19.02 0.71 -14.49
C SER A 25 -19.44 -0.62 -13.88
N LYS A 26 -20.70 -1.04 -14.10
CA LYS A 26 -21.22 -2.32 -13.63
C LYS A 26 -21.84 -3.11 -14.77
N ASP A 27 -21.49 -4.38 -14.86
CA ASP A 27 -22.14 -5.30 -15.81
C ASP A 27 -23.53 -5.67 -15.29
N VAL A 28 -24.53 -5.45 -16.13
CA VAL A 28 -25.93 -5.73 -15.81
C VAL A 28 -26.61 -6.48 -16.96
N SER A 29 -27.59 -7.29 -16.59
CA SER A 29 -28.52 -7.89 -17.54
C SER A 29 -29.71 -6.94 -17.75
N THR A 30 -29.98 -6.57 -18.99
CA THR A 30 -31.07 -5.68 -19.42
C THR A 30 -31.74 -6.26 -20.65
N GLN A 31 -32.56 -5.46 -21.29
CA GLN A 31 -33.20 -5.83 -22.56
C GLN A 31 -32.83 -4.84 -23.66
N ILE A 32 -32.68 -5.34 -24.87
CA ILE A 32 -32.55 -4.54 -26.08
C ILE A 32 -33.88 -4.58 -26.84
N TYR A 33 -34.34 -3.42 -27.25
CA TYR A 33 -35.63 -3.20 -27.89
C TYR A 33 -35.42 -2.86 -29.34
N TYR A 34 -36.05 -3.58 -30.27
CA TYR A 34 -36.09 -3.34 -31.70
C TYR A 34 -37.33 -2.55 -32.04
N ILE A 35 -37.17 -1.27 -32.33
CA ILE A 35 -38.29 -0.32 -32.48
C ILE A 35 -38.38 0.13 -33.95
N LYS A 36 -39.59 0.05 -34.53
CA LYS A 36 -39.90 0.50 -35.91
C LYS A 36 -40.22 1.97 -35.94
N TYR A 37 -39.49 2.72 -36.76
CA TYR A 37 -39.74 4.12 -37.07
C TYR A 37 -40.41 4.18 -38.43
N PRO A 38 -41.69 4.61 -38.56
CA PRO A 38 -42.37 4.77 -39.85
C PRO A 38 -41.65 5.80 -40.70
N SER A 39 -41.48 5.49 -42.00
CA SER A 39 -40.90 6.41 -42.98
C SER A 39 -41.97 7.22 -43.69
N SER A 40 -41.59 8.37 -44.24
CA SER A 40 -42.49 9.26 -44.98
C SER A 40 -43.03 8.67 -46.29
N ASP A 41 -42.40 7.60 -46.82
CA ASP A 41 -42.82 6.88 -48.03
C ASP A 41 -43.72 5.66 -47.75
N GLY A 42 -44.08 5.43 -46.50
CA GLY A 42 -44.96 4.32 -46.07
C GLY A 42 -44.22 3.05 -45.66
N GLY A 43 -42.88 3.05 -45.63
CA GLY A 43 -42.06 1.97 -45.09
C GLY A 43 -41.73 2.17 -43.59
N SER A 44 -40.72 1.50 -43.10
CA SER A 44 -40.15 1.71 -41.77
C SER A 44 -38.67 1.31 -41.69
N ILE A 45 -37.96 1.89 -40.77
CA ILE A 45 -36.61 1.44 -40.34
C ILE A 45 -36.67 0.95 -38.89
N THR A 46 -35.98 -0.15 -38.60
CA THR A 46 -35.92 -0.69 -37.24
C THR A 46 -34.61 -0.28 -36.57
N VAL A 47 -34.66 0.33 -35.38
CA VAL A 47 -33.50 0.65 -34.58
C VAL A 47 -33.46 -0.22 -33.33
N ALA A 48 -32.26 -0.59 -32.90
CA ALA A 48 -32.05 -1.35 -31.65
C ALA A 48 -31.54 -0.41 -30.55
N THR A 49 -32.20 -0.42 -29.37
CA THR A 49 -31.80 0.43 -28.24
C THR A 49 -32.00 -0.28 -26.89
N VAL A 50 -31.11 -0.01 -25.95
CA VAL A 50 -31.27 -0.40 -24.53
C VAL A 50 -31.92 0.72 -23.70
N ARG A 51 -32.14 1.90 -24.29
CA ARG A 51 -32.64 3.10 -23.62
C ARG A 51 -33.91 3.65 -24.33
N PRO A 52 -35.03 2.93 -24.35
CA PRO A 52 -36.23 3.39 -25.04
C PRO A 52 -36.85 4.65 -24.41
N GLU A 53 -36.52 5.01 -23.18
CA GLU A 53 -36.95 6.25 -22.52
C GLU A 53 -36.41 7.53 -23.20
N THR A 54 -35.30 7.45 -23.91
CA THR A 54 -34.69 8.61 -24.56
C THR A 54 -35.23 8.85 -25.98
N ILE A 55 -36.17 8.03 -26.46
CA ILE A 55 -36.74 8.12 -27.83
C ILE A 55 -37.29 9.52 -28.17
N PHE A 56 -37.83 10.23 -27.16
CA PHE A 56 -38.37 11.58 -27.38
C PHE A 56 -37.28 12.63 -27.63
N GLY A 57 -36.02 12.34 -27.38
CA GLY A 57 -34.86 13.18 -27.64
C GLY A 57 -34.16 12.85 -28.95
N ASP A 58 -34.65 11.90 -29.75
CA ASP A 58 -34.00 11.52 -30.99
C ASP A 58 -34.06 12.66 -32.01
N THR A 59 -32.96 12.90 -32.72
CA THR A 59 -32.83 13.95 -33.74
C THR A 59 -32.37 13.43 -35.09
N ALA A 60 -31.91 12.18 -35.18
CA ALA A 60 -31.62 11.47 -36.42
C ALA A 60 -31.64 9.97 -36.23
N ILE A 61 -31.58 9.21 -37.32
CA ILE A 61 -31.19 7.81 -37.35
C ILE A 61 -29.89 7.72 -38.15
N ALA A 62 -28.85 7.08 -37.59
CA ALA A 62 -27.58 6.88 -38.29
C ALA A 62 -27.50 5.46 -38.86
N VAL A 63 -26.95 5.34 -40.06
CA VAL A 63 -26.61 4.09 -40.72
C VAL A 63 -25.23 4.17 -41.33
N ASN A 64 -24.56 3.05 -41.46
CA ASN A 64 -23.20 3.04 -42.06
C ASN A 64 -23.27 3.37 -43.55
N PRO A 65 -22.39 4.22 -44.07
CA PRO A 65 -22.34 4.58 -45.52
C PRO A 65 -22.16 3.35 -46.44
N THR A 66 -21.57 2.28 -45.97
CA THR A 66 -21.32 1.05 -46.71
C THR A 66 -22.48 0.05 -46.67
N ASP A 67 -23.47 0.27 -45.79
CA ASP A 67 -24.60 -0.65 -45.63
C ASP A 67 -25.63 -0.52 -46.73
N GLN A 68 -25.66 -1.50 -47.64
CA GLN A 68 -26.56 -1.52 -48.79
C GLN A 68 -28.05 -1.60 -48.43
N ARG A 69 -28.40 -2.09 -47.24
CA ARG A 69 -29.79 -2.21 -46.79
C ARG A 69 -30.50 -0.88 -46.69
N TYR A 70 -29.77 0.19 -46.42
CA TYR A 70 -30.31 1.53 -46.14
C TYR A 70 -30.05 2.59 -47.22
N GLN A 71 -29.38 2.23 -48.32
CA GLN A 71 -29.09 3.18 -49.39
C GLN A 71 -30.34 3.76 -50.07
N SER A 72 -31.43 2.97 -50.12
CA SER A 72 -32.70 3.42 -50.66
C SER A 72 -33.44 4.45 -49.80
N PHE A 73 -33.04 4.62 -48.55
CA PHE A 73 -33.66 5.57 -47.63
C PHE A 73 -32.99 6.95 -47.62
N LYS A 74 -32.07 7.20 -48.52
CA LYS A 74 -31.46 8.53 -48.69
C LYS A 74 -32.54 9.56 -48.93
N ASP A 75 -32.47 10.69 -48.22
CA ASP A 75 -33.42 11.81 -48.25
C ASP A 75 -34.85 11.50 -47.72
N ILE A 76 -35.05 10.32 -47.07
CA ILE A 76 -36.30 9.95 -46.41
C ILE A 76 -36.25 10.40 -44.96
N THR A 77 -37.39 10.90 -44.43
CA THR A 77 -37.56 11.21 -43.01
C THR A 77 -38.37 10.14 -42.32
N PHE A 78 -38.11 10.00 -40.99
CA PHE A 78 -38.73 9.00 -40.19
C PHE A 78 -39.49 9.65 -39.03
N THR A 79 -40.68 9.16 -38.73
CA THR A 79 -41.49 9.64 -37.61
C THR A 79 -41.07 8.94 -36.31
N ILE A 80 -40.76 9.69 -35.26
CA ILE A 80 -40.51 9.13 -33.94
C ILE A 80 -41.80 8.52 -33.40
N PRO A 81 -41.82 7.22 -33.06
CA PRO A 81 -43.00 6.57 -32.52
C PRO A 81 -43.57 7.30 -31.30
N LEU A 82 -44.89 7.27 -31.14
CA LEU A 82 -45.64 7.98 -30.09
C LEU A 82 -45.62 9.52 -30.19
N THR A 83 -45.08 10.08 -31.29
CA THR A 83 -45.02 11.53 -31.54
C THR A 83 -45.41 11.85 -32.97
N SER A 84 -45.51 13.15 -33.29
CA SER A 84 -45.65 13.67 -34.67
C SER A 84 -44.33 14.22 -35.22
N ARG A 85 -43.22 14.11 -34.48
CA ARG A 85 -41.91 14.62 -34.92
C ARG A 85 -41.27 13.71 -35.96
N THR A 86 -40.66 14.31 -36.96
CA THR A 86 -39.90 13.61 -38.00
C THR A 86 -38.42 13.95 -37.88
N ILE A 87 -37.56 12.96 -38.13
CA ILE A 87 -36.10 13.04 -38.07
C ILE A 87 -35.46 12.52 -39.37
N PRO A 88 -34.30 13.04 -39.79
CA PRO A 88 -33.60 12.60 -40.99
C PRO A 88 -32.84 11.29 -40.75
N LEU A 89 -32.47 10.61 -41.83
CA LEU A 89 -31.43 9.61 -41.87
C LEU A 89 -30.08 10.28 -42.18
N VAL A 90 -29.06 9.90 -41.39
CA VAL A 90 -27.69 10.34 -41.63
C VAL A 90 -26.77 9.14 -41.86
N PHE A 91 -25.80 9.32 -42.76
CA PHE A 91 -24.80 8.29 -43.06
C PHE A 91 -23.53 8.59 -42.25
N ASP A 92 -23.23 7.74 -41.29
CA ASP A 92 -22.09 7.91 -40.39
C ASP A 92 -21.43 6.55 -40.08
N GLU A 93 -20.10 6.52 -40.13
CA GLU A 93 -19.31 5.31 -39.81
C GLU A 93 -19.45 4.84 -38.35
N TYR A 94 -20.02 5.66 -37.50
CA TYR A 94 -20.36 5.30 -36.12
C TYR A 94 -21.28 4.08 -36.03
N SER A 95 -22.20 3.94 -36.98
CA SER A 95 -23.11 2.79 -37.01
C SER A 95 -22.40 1.53 -37.52
N ASP A 96 -22.40 0.45 -36.71
CA ASP A 96 -21.86 -0.85 -37.09
C ASP A 96 -22.96 -1.69 -37.80
N PRO A 97 -22.78 -2.07 -39.08
CA PRO A 97 -23.76 -2.88 -39.83
C PRO A 97 -24.04 -4.26 -39.21
N GLU A 98 -23.09 -4.79 -38.46
CA GLU A 98 -23.20 -6.12 -37.82
C GLU A 98 -23.87 -6.06 -36.43
N MET A 99 -24.08 -4.86 -35.86
CA MET A 99 -24.59 -4.68 -34.52
C MET A 99 -26.09 -4.33 -34.53
N GLY A 100 -26.91 -5.09 -33.83
CA GLY A 100 -28.36 -4.86 -33.73
C GLY A 100 -29.07 -4.95 -35.08
N SER A 101 -29.67 -3.84 -35.51
CA SER A 101 -30.28 -3.69 -36.86
C SER A 101 -29.34 -3.09 -37.88
N GLY A 102 -28.18 -2.60 -37.48
CA GLY A 102 -27.29 -1.75 -38.30
C GLY A 102 -27.77 -0.30 -38.41
N ALA A 103 -28.88 0.04 -37.80
CA ALA A 103 -29.40 1.41 -37.70
C ALA A 103 -29.48 1.82 -36.23
N VAL A 104 -28.96 3.00 -35.93
CA VAL A 104 -28.85 3.52 -34.55
C VAL A 104 -29.63 4.84 -34.46
N LYS A 105 -30.49 4.97 -33.45
CA LYS A 105 -31.10 6.26 -33.13
C LYS A 105 -30.04 7.21 -32.55
N ILE A 106 -30.08 8.45 -32.94
CA ILE A 106 -29.13 9.46 -32.47
C ILE A 106 -29.84 10.44 -31.55
N THR A 107 -29.38 10.47 -30.31
CA THR A 107 -29.92 11.28 -29.21
C THR A 107 -28.80 12.13 -28.63
N PRO A 108 -28.35 13.20 -29.27
CA PRO A 108 -27.11 13.89 -28.95
C PRO A 108 -27.05 14.49 -27.55
N ALA A 109 -28.19 14.78 -26.91
CA ALA A 109 -28.26 15.32 -25.56
C ALA A 109 -28.20 14.23 -24.45
N HIS A 110 -28.15 12.94 -24.79
CA HIS A 110 -28.26 11.83 -23.82
C HIS A 110 -27.30 10.66 -24.08
N ASP A 111 -26.35 10.80 -24.98
CA ASP A 111 -25.28 9.85 -25.25
C ASP A 111 -24.05 10.59 -25.78
N PHE A 112 -22.86 10.27 -25.25
CA PHE A 112 -21.61 10.93 -25.64
C PHE A 112 -21.21 10.67 -27.10
N ASN A 113 -21.43 9.45 -27.60
CA ASN A 113 -21.11 9.11 -28.97
C ASN A 113 -22.12 9.78 -29.95
N ASP A 114 -23.40 9.77 -29.59
CA ASP A 114 -24.45 10.45 -30.33
C ASP A 114 -24.21 11.97 -30.38
N PHE A 115 -23.62 12.55 -29.33
CA PHE A 115 -23.24 13.96 -29.26
C PHE A 115 -22.20 14.30 -30.34
N GLU A 116 -21.19 13.44 -30.52
CA GLU A 116 -20.19 13.64 -31.57
C GLU A 116 -20.77 13.46 -32.99
N VAL A 117 -21.68 12.49 -33.17
CA VAL A 117 -22.46 12.37 -34.42
C VAL A 117 -23.28 13.64 -34.64
N GLY A 118 -23.94 14.13 -33.60
CA GLY A 118 -24.72 15.36 -33.63
C GLY A 118 -23.93 16.58 -34.09
N LYS A 119 -22.70 16.72 -33.59
CA LYS A 119 -21.78 17.79 -34.04
C LYS A 119 -21.41 17.66 -35.54
N ARG A 120 -21.03 16.45 -35.98
CA ARG A 120 -20.63 16.20 -37.37
C ARG A 120 -21.75 16.50 -38.36
N HIS A 121 -22.98 16.20 -37.99
CA HIS A 121 -24.16 16.37 -38.83
C HIS A 121 -25.00 17.61 -38.49
N ASN A 122 -24.52 18.49 -37.57
CA ASN A 122 -25.21 19.70 -37.13
C ASN A 122 -26.67 19.44 -36.69
N LEU A 123 -26.86 18.37 -35.88
CA LEU A 123 -28.16 17.96 -35.36
C LEU A 123 -28.58 18.81 -34.13
N GLU A 124 -29.88 18.91 -33.91
CA GLU A 124 -30.41 19.57 -32.71
C GLU A 124 -30.01 18.81 -31.42
N LEU A 125 -29.62 19.56 -30.39
CA LEU A 125 -29.30 19.04 -29.06
C LEU A 125 -30.54 19.12 -28.17
N LEU A 126 -31.42 18.13 -28.23
CA LEU A 126 -32.70 18.13 -27.52
C LEU A 126 -32.60 17.41 -26.18
N ASN A 127 -32.40 18.15 -25.10
CA ASN A 127 -32.45 17.61 -23.74
C ASN A 127 -33.88 17.37 -23.29
N ILE A 128 -34.22 16.13 -22.94
CA ILE A 128 -35.55 15.69 -22.51
C ILE A 128 -35.62 15.32 -21.02
N LEU A 129 -34.54 15.48 -20.26
CA LEU A 129 -34.52 15.18 -18.83
C LEU A 129 -34.38 16.48 -18.00
N ASN A 130 -34.95 16.45 -16.82
CA ASN A 130 -34.68 17.39 -15.76
C ASN A 130 -33.40 16.97 -14.99
N ASP A 131 -32.93 17.81 -14.09
CA ASP A 131 -31.74 17.58 -13.24
C ASP A 131 -31.85 16.35 -12.32
N ASP A 132 -33.09 15.93 -11.97
CA ASP A 132 -33.37 14.74 -11.17
C ASP A 132 -33.57 13.46 -12.01
N GLY A 133 -33.41 13.56 -13.34
CA GLY A 133 -33.59 12.46 -14.25
C GLY A 133 -35.04 12.15 -14.60
N SER A 134 -36.00 12.97 -14.19
CA SER A 134 -37.40 12.89 -14.67
C SER A 134 -37.51 13.50 -16.09
N LEU A 135 -38.53 13.07 -16.85
CA LEU A 135 -38.78 13.61 -18.18
C LEU A 135 -39.32 15.03 -18.08
N ASN A 136 -38.80 15.95 -18.92
CA ASN A 136 -39.19 17.36 -18.91
C ASN A 136 -40.35 17.70 -19.89
N ASP A 137 -40.65 18.95 -20.04
CA ASP A 137 -41.78 19.50 -20.85
C ASP A 137 -41.59 19.35 -22.38
N LYS A 138 -40.42 18.90 -22.84
CA LYS A 138 -40.18 18.57 -24.24
C LYS A 138 -40.73 17.20 -24.65
N CYS A 139 -41.07 16.39 -23.65
CA CYS A 139 -41.71 15.09 -23.86
C CYS A 139 -43.24 15.23 -24.05
N PRO A 140 -43.92 14.23 -24.66
CA PRO A 140 -45.39 14.20 -24.67
C PRO A 140 -45.97 14.32 -23.28
N LYS A 141 -47.06 15.05 -23.14
CA LYS A 141 -47.69 15.44 -21.84
C LYS A 141 -47.88 14.27 -20.86
N ASP A 142 -48.21 13.10 -21.39
CA ASP A 142 -48.45 11.88 -20.59
C ASP A 142 -47.21 11.34 -19.88
N TYR A 143 -46.02 11.81 -20.21
CA TYR A 143 -44.73 11.36 -19.67
C TYR A 143 -44.00 12.44 -18.88
N VAL A 144 -44.42 13.71 -18.94
CA VAL A 144 -43.79 14.82 -18.24
C VAL A 144 -43.77 14.60 -16.73
N GLY A 145 -42.64 14.79 -16.08
CA GLY A 145 -42.46 14.63 -14.63
C GLY A 145 -42.29 13.19 -14.15
N MET A 146 -42.36 12.19 -15.07
CA MET A 146 -42.13 10.79 -14.69
C MET A 146 -40.64 10.52 -14.51
N ASP A 147 -40.31 9.68 -13.53
CA ASP A 147 -38.97 9.08 -13.45
C ASP A 147 -38.66 8.33 -14.76
N ARG A 148 -37.43 8.44 -15.24
CA ARG A 148 -37.00 7.87 -16.51
C ARG A 148 -37.21 6.34 -16.64
N PHE A 149 -37.08 5.59 -15.53
CA PHE A 149 -37.27 4.14 -15.56
C PHE A 149 -38.76 3.75 -15.54
N ASP A 150 -39.58 4.54 -14.89
CA ASP A 150 -41.04 4.34 -14.92
C ASP A 150 -41.60 4.79 -16.27
N ALA A 151 -41.08 5.88 -16.84
CA ALA A 151 -41.37 6.30 -18.20
C ALA A 151 -40.96 5.21 -19.21
N ARG A 152 -39.78 4.56 -19.06
CA ARG A 152 -39.33 3.43 -19.89
C ARG A 152 -40.39 2.34 -19.97
N LYS A 153 -40.91 1.92 -18.81
CA LYS A 153 -41.95 0.85 -18.74
C LYS A 153 -43.20 1.27 -19.49
N LYS A 154 -43.66 2.48 -19.31
CA LYS A 154 -44.87 3.04 -19.96
C LYS A 154 -44.68 3.20 -21.46
N ILE A 155 -43.51 3.71 -21.89
CA ILE A 155 -43.15 3.89 -23.31
C ILE A 155 -43.10 2.52 -24.01
N VAL A 156 -42.41 1.53 -23.43
CA VAL A 156 -42.31 0.19 -24.00
C VAL A 156 -43.68 -0.43 -24.14
N LYS A 157 -44.56 -0.27 -23.15
CA LYS A 157 -45.95 -0.76 -23.24
C LYS A 157 -46.69 -0.05 -24.38
N ALA A 158 -46.65 1.25 -24.49
CA ALA A 158 -47.32 2.00 -25.54
C ALA A 158 -46.79 1.65 -26.96
N LEU A 159 -45.47 1.48 -27.10
CA LEU A 159 -44.86 1.05 -28.35
C LEU A 159 -45.32 -0.38 -28.76
N LYS A 160 -45.47 -1.29 -27.79
CA LYS A 160 -45.97 -2.63 -28.02
C LYS A 160 -47.44 -2.64 -28.41
N ASP A 161 -48.27 -1.89 -27.67
CA ASP A 161 -49.71 -1.79 -27.92
C ASP A 161 -50.03 -1.22 -29.30
N GLN A 162 -49.15 -0.33 -29.84
CA GLN A 162 -49.26 0.28 -31.17
C GLN A 162 -48.47 -0.47 -32.26
N GLY A 163 -47.87 -1.61 -31.97
CA GLY A 163 -47.15 -2.44 -32.93
C GLY A 163 -45.79 -1.93 -33.43
N PHE A 164 -45.19 -0.96 -32.73
CA PHE A 164 -43.87 -0.45 -33.04
C PHE A 164 -42.70 -1.31 -32.55
N ILE A 165 -42.94 -2.25 -31.64
CA ILE A 165 -41.92 -3.22 -31.19
C ILE A 165 -41.89 -4.39 -32.15
N GLU A 166 -40.73 -4.64 -32.78
CA GLU A 166 -40.48 -5.80 -33.61
C GLU A 166 -40.12 -7.01 -32.77
N LYS A 167 -39.14 -6.87 -31.89
CA LYS A 167 -38.69 -7.89 -30.90
C LYS A 167 -38.05 -7.26 -29.70
N ILE A 168 -37.93 -8.06 -28.62
CA ILE A 168 -37.22 -7.73 -27.41
C ILE A 168 -36.31 -8.91 -27.09
N GLU A 169 -35.05 -8.68 -26.77
CA GLU A 169 -34.07 -9.71 -26.45
C GLU A 169 -33.36 -9.38 -25.15
N ASP A 170 -32.96 -10.39 -24.42
CA ASP A 170 -32.10 -10.20 -23.25
C ASP A 170 -30.70 -9.76 -23.70
N TYR A 171 -30.15 -8.77 -23.02
CA TYR A 171 -28.88 -8.15 -23.39
C TYR A 171 -28.03 -7.91 -22.15
N LYS A 172 -26.73 -8.15 -22.27
CA LYS A 172 -25.75 -7.80 -21.24
C LYS A 172 -25.00 -6.55 -21.66
N THR A 173 -24.94 -5.58 -20.79
CA THR A 173 -24.25 -4.32 -21.03
C THR A 173 -23.65 -3.77 -19.75
N THR A 174 -22.70 -2.86 -19.91
CA THR A 174 -22.10 -2.14 -18.80
C THR A 174 -22.81 -0.81 -18.62
N ILE A 175 -23.26 -0.53 -17.39
CA ILE A 175 -23.98 0.72 -17.05
C ILE A 175 -23.14 1.54 -16.07
N PRO A 176 -23.02 2.87 -16.27
CA PRO A 176 -22.31 3.79 -15.39
C PRO A 176 -23.15 4.11 -14.14
N TYR A 177 -22.51 4.04 -12.95
CA TYR A 177 -23.08 4.40 -11.65
C TYR A 177 -22.20 5.45 -10.96
N GLY A 178 -22.81 6.41 -10.28
CA GLY A 178 -22.08 7.30 -9.38
C GLY A 178 -21.51 6.53 -8.19
N ASP A 179 -20.22 6.70 -7.92
CA ASP A 179 -19.52 5.99 -6.83
C ASP A 179 -20.18 6.22 -5.47
N ARG A 180 -20.58 7.47 -5.19
CA ARG A 180 -21.18 7.86 -3.93
C ARG A 180 -22.68 7.62 -3.85
N SER A 181 -23.40 7.97 -4.90
CA SER A 181 -24.86 7.83 -4.95
C SER A 181 -25.35 6.41 -5.18
N ASN A 182 -24.53 5.59 -5.85
CA ASN A 182 -24.90 4.29 -6.39
C ASN A 182 -26.14 4.37 -7.32
N THR A 183 -26.34 5.50 -7.97
CA THR A 183 -27.41 5.78 -8.92
C THR A 183 -26.84 5.73 -10.34
N ILE A 184 -27.63 5.33 -11.32
CA ILE A 184 -27.23 5.35 -12.72
C ILE A 184 -26.97 6.80 -13.14
N VAL A 185 -25.78 7.04 -13.68
CA VAL A 185 -25.32 8.33 -14.21
C VAL A 185 -25.96 8.57 -15.55
N GLU A 186 -26.42 9.80 -15.79
CA GLU A 186 -26.97 10.21 -17.07
C GLU A 186 -25.98 11.14 -17.80
N PRO A 187 -25.72 10.93 -19.10
CA PRO A 187 -25.19 11.99 -19.94
C PRO A 187 -26.20 13.14 -19.97
N TYR A 188 -25.80 14.31 -19.52
CA TYR A 188 -26.69 15.46 -19.34
C TYR A 188 -26.11 16.72 -19.94
N LEU A 189 -26.89 17.37 -20.81
CA LEU A 189 -26.49 18.56 -21.51
C LEU A 189 -26.73 19.81 -20.63
N THR A 190 -25.65 20.48 -20.24
CA THR A 190 -25.73 21.65 -19.37
C THR A 190 -24.56 22.60 -19.60
N ASN A 191 -24.75 23.87 -19.19
CA ASN A 191 -23.67 24.86 -19.22
C ASN A 191 -22.72 24.63 -18.06
N GLN A 192 -21.45 24.43 -18.36
CA GLN A 192 -20.41 24.14 -17.36
C GLN A 192 -19.17 25.01 -17.62
N TRP A 193 -18.36 25.20 -16.58
CA TRP A 193 -17.05 25.81 -16.69
C TRP A 193 -16.00 24.76 -17.00
N PHE A 194 -15.17 25.04 -18.00
CA PHE A 194 -14.09 24.15 -18.47
C PHE A 194 -12.73 24.84 -18.37
N CYS A 195 -11.71 24.00 -18.10
CA CYS A 195 -10.31 24.34 -18.25
C CYS A 195 -9.76 23.63 -19.50
N ASN A 196 -9.18 24.40 -20.43
CA ASN A 196 -8.47 23.84 -21.59
C ASN A 196 -7.24 23.09 -21.07
N ALA A 197 -7.39 21.79 -20.89
CA ALA A 197 -6.39 20.93 -20.28
C ALA A 197 -5.30 20.52 -21.29
N GLU A 198 -5.62 20.44 -22.58
CA GLU A 198 -4.65 20.05 -23.63
C GLU A 198 -3.44 20.98 -23.68
N GLU A 199 -3.67 22.29 -23.61
CA GLU A 199 -2.59 23.28 -23.65
C GLU A 199 -1.68 23.20 -22.41
N LEU A 200 -2.28 22.98 -21.23
CA LEU A 200 -1.54 22.82 -19.98
C LEU A 200 -0.76 21.48 -19.93
N ALA A 201 -1.33 20.43 -20.49
CA ALA A 201 -0.73 19.11 -20.53
C ALA A 201 0.56 19.06 -21.34
N LYS A 202 0.68 19.81 -22.42
CA LYS A 202 1.90 19.85 -23.25
C LYS A 202 3.15 20.20 -22.41
N GLN A 203 3.04 21.19 -21.53
CA GLN A 203 4.13 21.57 -20.65
C GLN A 203 4.37 20.51 -19.55
N ALA A 204 3.31 19.96 -18.97
CA ALA A 204 3.41 18.95 -17.93
C ALA A 204 4.01 17.62 -18.44
N ILE A 205 3.68 17.20 -19.67
CA ILE A 205 4.29 16.05 -20.32
C ILE A 205 5.80 16.25 -20.50
N SER A 206 6.20 17.46 -20.94
CA SER A 206 7.61 17.80 -21.14
C SER A 206 8.41 17.72 -19.84
N VAL A 207 7.84 18.18 -18.71
CA VAL A 207 8.45 18.14 -17.38
C VAL A 207 8.89 16.72 -17.01
N VAL A 208 8.02 15.74 -17.16
CA VAL A 208 8.32 14.35 -16.81
C VAL A 208 9.26 13.70 -17.82
N ARG A 209 9.07 13.96 -19.13
CA ARG A 209 9.97 13.44 -20.19
C ARG A 209 11.42 13.93 -20.05
N ASN A 210 11.60 15.13 -19.54
CA ASN A 210 12.93 15.74 -19.36
C ASN A 210 13.57 15.40 -18.00
N GLY A 211 12.87 14.67 -17.13
CA GLY A 211 13.36 14.33 -15.78
C GLY A 211 13.39 15.52 -14.83
N GLU A 212 12.61 16.59 -15.09
CA GLU A 212 12.44 17.70 -14.14
C GLU A 212 11.60 17.24 -12.92
N THR A 213 10.73 16.26 -13.13
CA THR A 213 10.00 15.49 -12.09
C THR A 213 10.09 14.01 -12.41
N GLU A 214 10.52 13.19 -11.46
CA GLU A 214 10.70 11.74 -11.60
C GLU A 214 9.71 10.97 -10.71
N PHE A 215 9.25 9.79 -11.19
CA PHE A 215 8.35 8.91 -10.44
C PHE A 215 9.12 7.73 -9.82
N PHE A 216 8.82 7.43 -8.57
CA PHE A 216 9.33 6.26 -7.85
C PHE A 216 8.19 5.35 -7.40
N PRO A 217 8.11 4.07 -7.89
CA PRO A 217 8.94 3.52 -8.96
C PRO A 217 8.58 4.08 -10.36
N SER A 218 9.54 4.10 -11.27
CA SER A 218 9.43 4.72 -12.60
C SER A 218 8.36 4.12 -13.53
N ASN A 219 7.88 2.90 -13.24
CA ASN A 219 6.80 2.29 -14.04
C ASN A 219 5.50 3.13 -14.04
N TRP A 220 5.29 3.99 -13.05
CA TRP A 220 4.12 4.86 -12.96
C TRP A 220 4.14 6.04 -13.96
N GLU A 221 5.28 6.36 -14.55
CA GLU A 221 5.36 7.30 -15.66
C GLU A 221 4.51 6.86 -16.86
N LYS A 222 4.41 5.54 -17.12
CA LYS A 222 3.55 5.01 -18.19
C LYS A 222 2.09 5.34 -17.95
N THR A 223 1.63 5.20 -16.71
CA THR A 223 0.26 5.55 -16.31
C THR A 223 0.04 7.06 -16.45
N TYR A 224 1.00 7.88 -16.02
CA TYR A 224 0.95 9.32 -16.19
C TYR A 224 0.80 9.71 -17.67
N PHE A 225 1.64 9.20 -18.57
CA PHE A 225 1.59 9.53 -20.00
C PHE A 225 0.33 9.01 -20.68
N GLN A 226 -0.16 7.82 -20.30
CA GLN A 226 -1.41 7.26 -20.84
C GLN A 226 -2.59 8.22 -20.64
N TRP A 227 -2.67 8.88 -19.50
CA TRP A 227 -3.70 9.86 -19.22
C TRP A 227 -3.42 11.22 -19.88
N MET A 228 -2.17 11.69 -19.83
CA MET A 228 -1.80 13.02 -20.27
C MET A 228 -1.77 13.17 -21.81
N ASP A 229 -1.38 12.13 -22.52
CA ASP A 229 -1.34 12.15 -24.00
C ASP A 229 -2.76 12.15 -24.63
N ASN A 230 -3.79 11.75 -23.86
CA ASN A 230 -5.19 11.69 -24.29
C ASN A 230 -6.13 12.58 -23.47
N ILE A 231 -5.59 13.61 -22.83
CA ILE A 231 -6.36 14.44 -21.91
C ILE A 231 -7.46 15.23 -22.65
N GLN A 232 -8.65 15.25 -22.08
CA GLN A 232 -9.78 16.05 -22.53
C GLN A 232 -9.91 17.31 -21.68
N ASP A 233 -10.67 18.29 -22.17
CA ASP A 233 -10.98 19.50 -21.43
C ASP A 233 -11.66 19.16 -20.11
N TRP A 234 -11.23 19.81 -19.07
CA TRP A 234 -11.62 19.51 -17.70
C TRP A 234 -12.79 20.35 -17.24
N CYS A 235 -13.95 19.72 -17.02
CA CYS A 235 -15.09 20.36 -16.37
C CYS A 235 -14.75 20.64 -14.90
N ILE A 236 -14.69 21.94 -14.54
CA ILE A 236 -14.26 22.41 -13.22
C ILE A 236 -15.39 22.94 -12.33
N SER A 237 -16.63 22.96 -12.80
CA SER A 237 -17.81 23.41 -12.04
C SER A 237 -18.57 22.23 -11.43
N ARG A 238 -19.10 22.44 -10.24
CA ARG A 238 -19.93 21.49 -9.48
C ARG A 238 -21.12 22.23 -8.88
N GLN A 239 -22.28 21.60 -8.89
CA GLN A 239 -23.54 22.11 -8.35
C GLN A 239 -23.71 21.63 -6.89
N LEU A 240 -22.77 22.02 -6.03
CA LEU A 240 -22.72 21.63 -4.61
C LEU A 240 -22.92 22.84 -3.71
N TRP A 241 -23.48 22.61 -2.54
CA TRP A 241 -23.69 23.66 -1.54
C TRP A 241 -22.44 24.04 -0.76
N TRP A 242 -21.44 23.13 -0.70
CA TRP A 242 -20.19 23.33 -0.01
C TRP A 242 -19.01 23.24 -0.97
N GLY A 243 -18.16 24.25 -0.94
CA GLY A 243 -16.97 24.31 -1.78
C GLY A 243 -16.50 25.75 -2.01
N HIS A 244 -15.49 25.90 -2.87
CA HIS A 244 -15.00 27.20 -3.32
C HIS A 244 -15.90 27.73 -4.43
N ARG A 245 -16.76 28.68 -4.11
CA ARG A 245 -17.66 29.29 -5.09
C ARG A 245 -16.85 29.95 -6.20
N ILE A 246 -17.25 29.71 -7.45
CA ILE A 246 -16.52 30.23 -8.61
C ILE A 246 -16.54 31.78 -8.57
N PRO A 247 -15.36 32.44 -8.64
CA PRO A 247 -15.24 33.89 -8.48
C PRO A 247 -15.59 34.66 -9.75
N ILE A 248 -16.74 34.34 -10.34
CA ILE A 248 -17.30 35.00 -11.52
C ILE A 248 -18.60 35.68 -11.19
N TRP A 249 -18.75 36.88 -11.72
CA TRP A 249 -19.89 37.74 -11.54
C TRP A 249 -20.50 38.09 -12.89
N TYR A 250 -21.80 38.08 -13.03
CA TYR A 250 -22.54 38.39 -14.22
C TYR A 250 -23.27 39.71 -14.10
N ASP A 251 -23.21 40.51 -15.15
CA ASP A 251 -24.08 41.69 -15.28
C ASP A 251 -25.48 41.32 -15.80
N GLU A 252 -26.34 42.30 -15.97
CA GLU A 252 -27.72 42.15 -16.49
C GLU A 252 -27.74 41.54 -17.92
N SER A 253 -26.62 41.64 -18.66
CA SER A 253 -26.46 41.07 -19.99
C SER A 253 -25.87 39.67 -19.96
N ASN A 254 -25.68 39.05 -18.77
CA ASN A 254 -24.99 37.80 -18.56
C ASN A 254 -23.51 37.79 -19.01
N THR A 255 -22.84 38.94 -19.08
CA THR A 255 -21.41 39.02 -19.33
C THR A 255 -20.65 38.62 -18.07
N PRO A 256 -19.71 37.65 -18.17
CA PRO A 256 -18.93 37.17 -17.01
C PRO A 256 -17.72 38.08 -16.69
N TYR A 257 -17.52 38.37 -15.41
CA TYR A 257 -16.39 39.15 -14.88
C TYR A 257 -15.74 38.41 -13.72
N ALA A 258 -14.42 38.25 -13.74
CA ALA A 258 -13.66 37.62 -12.68
C ALA A 258 -13.26 38.62 -11.58
N GLY A 259 -13.48 38.28 -10.33
CA GLY A 259 -13.04 39.09 -9.19
C GLY A 259 -13.28 38.42 -7.86
N PHE A 260 -12.58 38.90 -6.83
CA PHE A 260 -12.67 38.37 -5.46
C PHE A 260 -14.00 38.70 -4.75
N SER A 261 -14.59 39.83 -5.11
CA SER A 261 -15.85 40.27 -4.55
C SER A 261 -16.60 41.12 -5.56
N GLU A 262 -17.88 41.36 -5.31
CA GLU A 262 -18.69 42.27 -6.10
C GLU A 262 -18.06 43.68 -6.17
N GLU A 263 -17.51 44.18 -5.08
CA GLU A 263 -16.85 45.49 -5.03
C GLU A 263 -15.59 45.53 -5.90
N ASP A 264 -14.79 44.44 -5.89
CA ASP A 264 -13.60 44.33 -6.72
C ASP A 264 -13.95 44.34 -8.21
N VAL A 265 -14.98 43.60 -8.61
CA VAL A 265 -15.48 43.56 -10.00
C VAL A 265 -16.00 44.93 -10.40
N ARG A 266 -16.83 45.61 -9.57
CA ARG A 266 -17.37 46.95 -9.82
C ARG A 266 -16.24 47.97 -10.04
N LYS A 267 -15.22 47.90 -9.18
CA LYS A 267 -14.07 48.80 -9.24
C LYS A 267 -13.23 48.60 -10.48
N LYS A 268 -12.95 47.35 -10.83
CA LYS A 268 -12.12 46.97 -11.98
C LYS A 268 -12.76 47.30 -13.32
N HIS A 269 -14.08 47.10 -13.43
CA HIS A 269 -14.79 47.18 -14.71
C HIS A 269 -15.74 48.40 -14.80
N GLY A 270 -15.84 49.20 -13.76
CA GLY A 270 -16.69 50.43 -13.75
C GLY A 270 -18.19 50.13 -13.79
N LEU A 271 -18.64 48.97 -13.32
CA LEU A 271 -20.03 48.51 -13.42
C LEU A 271 -20.92 49.14 -12.35
N LYS A 272 -22.15 49.56 -12.76
CA LYS A 272 -23.11 50.19 -11.89
C LYS A 272 -24.42 49.41 -11.70
N GLY A 273 -24.72 48.46 -12.59
CA GLY A 273 -25.91 47.61 -12.57
C GLY A 273 -25.85 46.52 -11.49
N GLU A 274 -26.88 45.71 -11.41
CA GLU A 274 -26.92 44.55 -10.51
C GLU A 274 -25.92 43.48 -10.97
N LEU A 275 -25.19 42.83 -10.04
CA LEU A 275 -24.28 41.75 -10.33
C LEU A 275 -24.71 40.49 -9.61
N ARG A 276 -24.70 39.37 -10.31
CA ARG A 276 -25.02 38.05 -9.75
C ARG A 276 -23.76 37.17 -9.81
N GLN A 277 -23.34 36.61 -8.67
CA GLN A 277 -22.23 35.66 -8.64
C GLN A 277 -22.64 34.30 -9.20
N GLU A 278 -21.72 33.59 -9.82
CA GLU A 278 -21.90 32.20 -10.21
C GLU A 278 -22.30 31.35 -9.01
N ASP A 279 -23.28 30.46 -9.17
CA ASP A 279 -23.80 29.62 -8.09
C ASP A 279 -22.94 28.34 -7.90
N ASP A 280 -22.27 27.89 -8.94
CA ASP A 280 -21.45 26.70 -8.91
C ASP A 280 -20.17 26.91 -8.08
N VAL A 281 -19.66 25.80 -7.53
CA VAL A 281 -18.37 25.74 -6.85
C VAL A 281 -17.33 25.07 -7.74
N LEU A 282 -16.06 25.32 -7.45
CA LEU A 282 -14.94 24.68 -8.14
C LEU A 282 -14.84 23.20 -7.76
N ASP A 283 -14.46 22.37 -8.71
CA ASP A 283 -14.01 21.00 -8.48
C ASP A 283 -12.89 20.98 -7.43
N THR A 284 -12.98 20.08 -6.47
CA THR A 284 -11.97 19.89 -5.42
C THR A 284 -10.57 19.74 -5.99
N TRP A 285 -10.44 19.00 -7.09
CA TRP A 285 -9.14 18.78 -7.73
C TRP A 285 -8.59 20.03 -8.41
N PHE A 286 -9.43 20.96 -8.82
CA PHE A 286 -8.98 22.26 -9.32
C PHE A 286 -8.33 23.08 -8.20
N SER A 287 -8.99 23.20 -7.07
CA SER A 287 -8.43 23.91 -5.92
C SER A 287 -7.18 23.22 -5.36
N SER A 288 -7.18 21.89 -5.25
CA SER A 288 -6.05 21.13 -4.74
C SER A 288 -4.82 21.13 -5.67
N SER A 289 -5.02 21.37 -6.97
CA SER A 289 -3.91 21.49 -7.92
C SER A 289 -3.04 22.74 -7.69
N LEU A 290 -3.55 23.73 -6.96
CA LEU A 290 -2.84 24.96 -6.60
C LEU A 290 -2.08 24.84 -5.28
N TRP A 291 -2.21 23.72 -4.57
CA TRP A 291 -1.79 23.54 -3.19
C TRP A 291 -0.30 23.84 -2.96
N THR A 292 0.59 23.38 -3.84
CA THR A 292 2.05 23.47 -3.66
C THR A 292 2.59 24.90 -3.57
N PHE A 293 1.86 25.89 -4.10
CA PHE A 293 2.28 27.29 -4.08
C PHE A 293 1.25 28.23 -3.41
N ALA A 294 -0.06 27.93 -3.55
CA ALA A 294 -1.08 28.79 -2.96
C ALA A 294 -1.02 28.80 -1.42
N THR A 295 -0.77 27.66 -0.79
CA THR A 295 -0.63 27.55 0.68
C THR A 295 0.65 28.23 1.21
N MET A 296 1.61 28.50 0.33
CA MET A 296 2.84 29.25 0.66
C MET A 296 2.68 30.77 0.51
N GLY A 297 1.46 31.25 0.21
CA GLY A 297 1.16 32.67 0.11
C GLY A 297 1.25 33.29 -1.29
N TRP A 298 1.39 32.46 -2.34
CA TRP A 298 1.30 32.98 -3.71
C TRP A 298 -0.05 33.72 -3.93
N PRO A 299 -0.09 34.84 -4.68
CA PRO A 299 0.92 35.36 -5.61
C PRO A 299 2.00 36.25 -5.00
N GLU A 300 1.98 36.47 -3.69
CA GLU A 300 2.99 37.30 -3.04
C GLU A 300 4.32 36.55 -2.94
N LYS A 301 5.42 37.26 -3.25
CA LYS A 301 6.76 36.73 -3.03
C LYS A 301 7.11 36.82 -1.56
N ASN A 302 7.36 35.70 -0.94
CA ASN A 302 7.74 35.60 0.47
C ASN A 302 8.80 34.52 0.69
N GLU A 303 9.39 34.54 1.89
CA GLU A 303 10.49 33.68 2.26
C GLU A 303 10.11 32.19 2.24
N LYS A 304 8.90 31.83 2.70
CA LYS A 304 8.42 30.45 2.71
C LYS A 304 8.29 29.88 1.30
N LEU A 305 7.72 30.65 0.37
CA LEU A 305 7.60 30.23 -1.02
C LEU A 305 8.96 30.03 -1.66
N ASN A 306 9.93 30.93 -1.41
CA ASN A 306 11.27 30.81 -1.96
C ASN A 306 12.06 29.62 -1.38
N LEU A 307 11.80 29.24 -0.11
CA LEU A 307 12.52 28.16 0.56
C LEU A 307 11.94 26.78 0.24
N PHE A 308 10.61 26.65 0.22
CA PHE A 308 9.92 25.35 0.16
C PHE A 308 9.35 25.01 -1.22
N HIS A 309 9.44 25.92 -2.20
CA HIS A 309 9.03 25.66 -3.56
C HIS A 309 10.22 25.72 -4.52
N PRO A 310 10.44 24.71 -5.40
CA PRO A 310 9.73 23.43 -5.50
C PRO A 310 9.91 22.52 -4.28
N THR A 311 8.89 21.76 -3.95
CA THR A 311 8.97 20.68 -2.97
C THR A 311 9.94 19.60 -3.44
N THR A 312 10.71 18.97 -2.53
CA THR A 312 11.64 17.90 -2.92
C THR A 312 10.88 16.65 -3.35
N THR A 313 10.02 16.14 -2.49
CA THR A 313 9.29 14.88 -2.73
C THR A 313 7.81 15.03 -2.42
N LEU A 314 6.96 14.57 -3.34
CA LEU A 314 5.53 14.32 -3.11
C LEU A 314 5.32 12.83 -2.82
N VAL A 315 4.62 12.50 -1.74
CA VAL A 315 4.23 11.13 -1.40
C VAL A 315 2.73 10.97 -1.63
N THR A 316 2.31 10.01 -2.47
CA THR A 316 0.90 9.81 -2.80
C THR A 316 0.60 8.36 -3.24
N GLY A 317 -0.69 8.00 -3.28
CA GLY A 317 -1.15 6.76 -3.89
C GLY A 317 -1.23 6.85 -5.41
N PHE A 318 -1.19 5.71 -6.08
CA PHE A 318 -1.26 5.63 -7.54
C PHE A 318 -2.63 6.05 -8.09
N ASP A 319 -3.70 5.92 -7.32
CA ASP A 319 -5.08 6.19 -7.71
C ASP A 319 -5.37 7.68 -7.95
N ILE A 320 -4.49 8.57 -7.50
CA ILE A 320 -4.62 10.02 -7.71
C ILE A 320 -3.47 10.63 -8.53
N ILE A 321 -2.71 9.83 -9.28
CA ILE A 321 -1.68 10.35 -10.19
C ILE A 321 -2.27 11.35 -11.17
N PHE A 322 -3.36 11.00 -11.83
CA PHE A 322 -4.01 11.88 -12.79
C PHE A 322 -4.71 13.07 -12.11
N PHE A 323 -5.48 12.80 -11.07
CA PHE A 323 -6.31 13.84 -10.45
C PHE A 323 -5.53 14.90 -9.72
N TRP A 324 -4.45 14.52 -9.07
CA TRP A 324 -3.70 15.40 -8.20
C TRP A 324 -2.31 15.69 -8.72
N VAL A 325 -1.49 14.68 -8.95
CA VAL A 325 -0.09 14.84 -9.37
C VAL A 325 0.00 15.58 -10.71
N ALA A 326 -0.69 15.07 -11.74
CA ALA A 326 -0.66 15.65 -13.07
C ALA A 326 -1.20 17.08 -13.08
N ARG A 327 -2.31 17.31 -12.36
CA ARG A 327 -2.94 18.63 -12.27
C ARG A 327 -2.09 19.64 -11.49
N MET A 328 -1.38 19.22 -10.44
CA MET A 328 -0.41 20.08 -9.77
C MET A 328 0.75 20.47 -10.70
N ILE A 329 1.28 19.52 -11.48
CA ILE A 329 2.35 19.82 -12.47
C ILE A 329 1.83 20.81 -13.51
N MET A 330 0.63 20.59 -14.08
CA MET A 330 0.00 21.48 -15.04
C MET A 330 -0.13 22.92 -14.50
N MET A 331 -0.76 23.07 -13.34
CA MET A 331 -1.06 24.39 -12.77
C MET A 331 0.20 25.10 -12.29
N THR A 332 1.10 24.39 -11.63
CA THR A 332 2.35 24.99 -11.14
C THR A 332 3.21 25.45 -12.32
N LYS A 333 3.37 24.62 -13.35
CA LYS A 333 4.13 25.02 -14.57
C LYS A 333 3.49 26.21 -15.25
N HIS A 334 2.15 26.31 -15.25
CA HIS A 334 1.44 27.45 -15.83
C HIS A 334 1.68 28.74 -15.05
N PHE A 335 1.47 28.74 -13.73
CA PHE A 335 1.50 29.94 -12.89
C PHE A 335 2.91 30.33 -12.43
N MET A 336 3.71 29.34 -11.99
CA MET A 336 5.02 29.55 -11.40
C MET A 336 6.18 29.45 -12.42
N LYS A 337 5.97 28.79 -13.56
CA LYS A 337 6.99 28.44 -14.57
C LYS A 337 8.05 27.45 -14.06
N GLU A 338 7.81 26.87 -12.91
CA GLU A 338 8.63 25.88 -12.21
C GLU A 338 7.87 24.57 -12.04
N VAL A 339 8.55 23.52 -11.60
CA VAL A 339 7.91 22.26 -11.22
C VAL A 339 7.37 22.35 -9.78
N PRO A 340 6.27 21.66 -9.43
CA PRO A 340 5.78 21.67 -8.06
C PRO A 340 6.66 20.85 -7.12
N PHE A 341 7.28 19.78 -7.60
CA PHE A 341 8.13 18.86 -6.86
C PHE A 341 9.08 18.13 -7.82
N LYS A 342 10.22 17.70 -7.28
CA LYS A 342 11.26 17.01 -8.07
C LYS A 342 10.98 15.50 -8.19
N GLU A 343 10.46 14.91 -7.14
CA GLU A 343 10.23 13.46 -7.04
C GLU A 343 8.79 13.16 -6.60
N VAL A 344 8.22 12.09 -7.16
CA VAL A 344 6.90 11.56 -6.79
C VAL A 344 7.06 10.13 -6.33
N TYR A 345 6.98 9.92 -5.02
CA TYR A 345 6.98 8.58 -4.45
C TYR A 345 5.56 8.02 -4.39
N ILE A 346 5.32 6.95 -5.13
CA ILE A 346 4.01 6.28 -5.21
C ILE A 346 3.95 5.16 -4.18
N THR A 347 3.06 5.31 -3.19
CA THR A 347 2.81 4.29 -2.17
C THR A 347 1.80 3.25 -2.64
N GLY A 348 1.85 2.06 -2.04
CA GLY A 348 0.73 1.13 -2.09
C GLY A 348 -0.47 1.60 -1.26
N LEU A 349 -1.66 1.12 -1.59
CA LEU A 349 -2.85 1.33 -0.78
C LEU A 349 -2.92 0.30 0.36
N ILE A 350 -3.39 0.74 1.52
CA ILE A 350 -3.62 -0.15 2.66
C ILE A 350 -4.98 -0.80 2.49
N LYS A 351 -4.98 -2.13 2.47
CA LYS A 351 -6.16 -2.99 2.35
C LYS A 351 -6.37 -3.78 3.63
N ASP A 352 -7.57 -4.29 3.83
CA ASP A 352 -7.86 -5.22 4.92
C ASP A 352 -7.14 -6.57 4.73
N GLU A 353 -7.20 -7.46 5.73
CA GLU A 353 -6.57 -8.80 5.69
C GLU A 353 -7.00 -9.64 4.48
N SER A 354 -8.20 -9.40 3.95
CA SER A 354 -8.73 -10.08 2.76
C SER A 354 -8.35 -9.42 1.44
N GLY A 355 -7.52 -8.37 1.47
CA GLY A 355 -7.07 -7.63 0.29
C GLY A 355 -8.11 -6.67 -0.29
N GLN A 356 -9.16 -6.33 0.48
CA GLN A 356 -10.17 -5.37 0.02
C GLN A 356 -9.83 -3.94 0.45
N LYS A 357 -10.13 -2.98 -0.44
CA LYS A 357 -10.04 -1.55 -0.12
C LYS A 357 -10.92 -1.22 1.08
N MET A 358 -10.35 -0.55 2.08
CA MET A 358 -11.08 -0.11 3.26
C MET A 358 -12.02 1.05 2.92
N SER A 359 -13.27 0.99 3.39
CA SER A 359 -14.24 2.07 3.24
C SER A 359 -15.29 2.03 4.36
N LYS A 360 -15.87 3.20 4.68
CA LYS A 360 -16.96 3.31 5.66
C LYS A 360 -18.17 2.46 5.24
N SER A 361 -18.49 2.44 3.95
CA SER A 361 -19.62 1.66 3.42
C SER A 361 -19.47 0.15 3.59
N LYS A 362 -18.24 -0.37 3.62
CA LYS A 362 -17.93 -1.79 3.87
C LYS A 362 -17.75 -2.13 5.35
N GLY A 363 -17.61 -1.14 6.22
CA GLY A 363 -17.38 -1.32 7.66
C GLY A 363 -16.08 -2.03 8.02
N ASN A 364 -15.08 -1.99 7.14
CA ASN A 364 -13.78 -2.65 7.31
C ASN A 364 -12.64 -1.67 7.59
N ILE A 365 -12.95 -0.42 7.92
CA ILE A 365 -11.94 0.58 8.28
C ILE A 365 -11.29 0.23 9.61
N LEU A 366 -9.96 0.36 9.65
CA LEU A 366 -9.16 0.38 10.87
C LEU A 366 -8.67 1.81 11.09
N ASP A 367 -9.12 2.45 12.15
CA ASP A 367 -8.64 3.77 12.55
C ASP A 367 -7.24 3.62 13.16
N PRO A 368 -6.22 4.37 12.69
CA PRO A 368 -4.89 4.35 13.30
C PRO A 368 -4.92 4.67 14.81
N ILE A 369 -5.79 5.55 15.27
CA ILE A 369 -5.94 5.87 16.70
C ILE A 369 -6.40 4.66 17.50
N ASP A 370 -7.33 3.86 16.95
CA ASP A 370 -7.77 2.63 17.62
C ASP A 370 -6.66 1.58 17.74
N LEU A 371 -5.69 1.59 16.82
CA LEU A 371 -4.50 0.73 16.88
C LEU A 371 -3.46 1.26 17.89
N ILE A 372 -3.35 2.58 18.02
CA ILE A 372 -2.40 3.24 18.92
C ILE A 372 -2.87 3.11 20.36
N ASP A 373 -4.10 3.55 20.65
CA ASP A 373 -4.63 3.69 22.01
C ASP A 373 -5.43 2.48 22.48
N GLY A 374 -5.83 1.63 21.54
CA GLY A 374 -6.79 0.56 21.78
C GLY A 374 -8.24 1.05 21.70
N VAL A 375 -9.17 0.12 21.51
CA VAL A 375 -10.60 0.41 21.48
C VAL A 375 -11.40 -0.79 21.96
N SER A 376 -12.44 -0.55 22.77
CA SER A 376 -13.36 -1.60 23.19
C SER A 376 -14.19 -2.14 22.01
N LEU A 377 -14.69 -3.38 22.14
CA LEU A 377 -15.56 -3.95 21.11
C LEU A 377 -16.82 -3.10 20.88
N GLU A 378 -17.40 -2.54 21.93
CA GLU A 378 -18.62 -1.73 21.87
C GLU A 378 -18.39 -0.44 21.08
N GLU A 379 -17.32 0.29 21.37
CA GLU A 379 -16.94 1.50 20.64
C GLU A 379 -16.58 1.21 19.18
N LEU A 380 -15.85 0.12 18.93
CA LEU A 380 -15.50 -0.30 17.56
C LEU A 380 -16.74 -0.64 16.72
N LEU A 381 -17.73 -1.31 17.32
CA LEU A 381 -19.01 -1.59 16.67
C LEU A 381 -19.75 -0.30 16.33
N THR A 382 -19.79 0.65 17.26
CA THR A 382 -20.40 1.97 17.06
C THR A 382 -19.73 2.71 15.92
N LYS A 383 -18.39 2.87 15.95
CA LYS A 383 -17.60 3.54 14.89
C LYS A 383 -17.84 2.93 13.50
N ARG A 384 -17.93 1.60 13.40
CA ARG A 384 -18.11 0.89 12.13
C ARG A 384 -19.54 0.89 11.59
N THR A 385 -20.53 1.16 12.43
CA THR A 385 -21.95 1.07 12.05
C THR A 385 -22.72 2.38 12.15
N GLU A 386 -22.14 3.42 12.74
CA GLU A 386 -22.75 4.74 12.81
C GLU A 386 -22.61 5.51 11.49
N GLY A 387 -23.66 6.22 11.07
CA GLY A 387 -23.65 7.03 9.85
C GLY A 387 -23.48 6.23 8.55
N MET A 388 -23.83 4.94 8.53
CA MET A 388 -23.71 4.11 7.34
C MET A 388 -24.62 4.56 6.21
N MET A 389 -24.06 4.73 5.02
CA MET A 389 -24.82 5.00 3.78
C MET A 389 -25.68 3.81 3.32
N GLN A 390 -25.38 2.59 3.78
CA GLN A 390 -26.09 1.35 3.43
C GLN A 390 -26.52 0.59 4.70
N PRO A 391 -27.62 0.99 5.36
CA PRO A 391 -28.06 0.40 6.63
C PRO A 391 -28.29 -1.12 6.60
N GLN A 392 -28.61 -1.67 5.43
CA GLN A 392 -28.82 -3.11 5.23
C GLN A 392 -27.58 -3.98 5.48
N LEU A 393 -26.39 -3.38 5.48
CA LEU A 393 -25.14 -4.10 5.76
C LEU A 393 -24.78 -4.16 7.24
N LYS A 394 -25.50 -3.44 8.11
CA LYS A 394 -25.17 -3.26 9.54
C LYS A 394 -24.99 -4.60 10.27
N GLU A 395 -25.92 -5.52 10.15
CA GLU A 395 -25.85 -6.83 10.85
C GLU A 395 -24.66 -7.67 10.39
N LYS A 396 -24.36 -7.64 9.09
CA LYS A 396 -23.20 -8.34 8.53
C LYS A 396 -21.89 -7.77 9.10
N ILE A 397 -21.77 -6.45 9.18
CA ILE A 397 -20.60 -5.77 9.72
C ILE A 397 -20.42 -6.08 11.21
N ILE A 398 -21.49 -6.04 12.00
CA ILE A 398 -21.44 -6.41 13.43
C ILE A 398 -20.92 -7.84 13.60
N LYS A 399 -21.45 -8.80 12.82
CA LYS A 399 -21.02 -10.20 12.91
C LYS A 399 -19.56 -10.38 12.53
N GLN A 400 -19.09 -9.70 11.48
CA GLN A 400 -17.70 -9.76 11.04
C GLN A 400 -16.76 -9.13 12.07
N THR A 401 -17.12 -7.96 12.60
CA THR A 401 -16.32 -7.25 13.62
C THR A 401 -16.17 -8.07 14.88
N LYS A 402 -17.26 -8.66 15.41
CA LYS A 402 -17.20 -9.55 16.58
C LYS A 402 -16.36 -10.80 16.35
N LYS A 403 -16.32 -11.32 15.12
CA LYS A 403 -15.46 -12.47 14.78
C LYS A 403 -13.99 -12.08 14.72
N GLN A 404 -13.68 -10.92 14.15
CA GLN A 404 -12.30 -10.44 13.95
C GLN A 404 -11.69 -9.87 15.24
N PHE A 405 -12.49 -9.18 16.04
CA PHE A 405 -12.08 -8.47 17.25
C PHE A 405 -12.99 -8.78 18.44
N PRO A 406 -12.97 -10.01 18.95
CA PRO A 406 -13.90 -10.42 20.02
C PRO A 406 -13.78 -9.58 21.31
N GLU A 407 -12.60 -9.09 21.61
CA GLU A 407 -12.29 -8.27 22.80
C GLU A 407 -12.04 -6.77 22.45
N GLY A 408 -12.28 -6.37 21.20
CA GLY A 408 -11.84 -5.07 20.68
C GLY A 408 -10.40 -5.11 20.18
N ILE A 409 -9.73 -3.96 20.15
CA ILE A 409 -8.34 -3.81 19.67
C ILE A 409 -7.47 -3.39 20.86
N GLU A 410 -6.39 -4.13 21.13
CA GLU A 410 -5.40 -3.76 22.15
C GLU A 410 -4.62 -2.50 21.73
N SER A 411 -4.14 -1.72 22.70
CA SER A 411 -3.19 -0.63 22.45
C SER A 411 -1.83 -1.18 22.03
N TYR A 412 -1.32 -0.71 20.88
CA TYR A 412 0.01 -1.10 20.37
C TYR A 412 1.03 0.03 20.46
N GLY A 413 0.59 1.27 20.55
CA GLY A 413 1.44 2.46 20.57
C GLY A 413 1.84 2.95 19.18
N THR A 414 2.18 4.23 19.09
CA THR A 414 2.49 4.93 17.83
C THR A 414 3.71 4.37 17.13
N ASP A 415 4.80 4.10 17.86
CA ASP A 415 6.06 3.64 17.27
C ASP A 415 5.93 2.23 16.66
N ALA A 416 5.15 1.34 17.28
CA ALA A 416 4.88 0.02 16.74
C ALA A 416 4.08 0.10 15.43
N LEU A 417 3.09 0.99 15.36
CA LEU A 417 2.30 1.22 14.15
C LEU A 417 3.18 1.81 13.03
N ARG A 418 3.98 2.85 13.33
CA ARG A 418 4.90 3.47 12.37
C ARG A 418 5.86 2.45 11.78
N TYR A 419 6.52 1.68 12.64
CA TYR A 419 7.49 0.67 12.20
C TYR A 419 6.84 -0.44 11.37
N THR A 420 5.61 -0.82 11.69
CA THR A 420 4.83 -1.76 10.88
C THR A 420 4.67 -1.26 9.45
N PHE A 421 4.29 0.00 9.28
CA PHE A 421 4.14 0.57 7.94
C PHE A 421 5.46 0.65 7.19
N TYR A 422 6.55 1.09 7.83
CA TYR A 422 7.86 1.11 7.19
C TYR A 422 8.30 -0.28 6.74
N SER A 423 8.10 -1.30 7.57
CA SER A 423 8.46 -2.69 7.23
C SER A 423 7.66 -3.28 6.05
N LEU A 424 6.50 -2.69 5.75
CA LEU A 424 5.61 -3.10 4.67
C LEU A 424 5.71 -2.18 3.43
N ALA A 425 6.40 -1.05 3.55
CA ALA A 425 6.49 -0.02 2.52
C ALA A 425 7.45 -0.41 1.38
N SER A 426 7.12 -1.50 0.67
CA SER A 426 7.78 -1.82 -0.59
C SER A 426 7.17 -0.99 -1.73
N PRO A 427 7.98 -0.42 -2.65
CA PRO A 427 7.49 0.47 -3.69
C PRO A 427 6.40 -0.15 -4.57
N GLY A 428 5.27 0.57 -4.74
CA GLY A 428 4.22 0.27 -5.71
C GLY A 428 3.36 -0.97 -5.44
N ARG A 429 3.43 -1.56 -4.25
CA ARG A 429 2.58 -2.70 -3.86
C ARG A 429 1.56 -2.32 -2.81
N ASP A 430 0.33 -2.80 -3.01
CA ASP A 430 -0.70 -2.69 -1.98
C ASP A 430 -0.32 -3.46 -0.72
N ILE A 431 -0.68 -2.91 0.43
CA ILE A 431 -0.36 -3.46 1.75
C ILE A 431 -1.62 -4.11 2.32
N ASN A 432 -1.61 -5.43 2.46
CA ASN A 432 -2.60 -6.13 3.25
C ASN A 432 -2.20 -6.01 4.73
N PHE A 433 -2.97 -5.24 5.49
CA PHE A 433 -2.65 -4.94 6.87
C PHE A 433 -2.94 -6.15 7.77
N ASP A 434 -1.91 -6.60 8.50
CA ASP A 434 -1.95 -7.71 9.44
C ASP A 434 -1.66 -7.20 10.87
N ILE A 435 -2.64 -7.34 11.76
CA ILE A 435 -2.51 -6.95 13.17
C ILE A 435 -1.43 -7.77 13.91
N GLY A 436 -1.17 -9.00 13.49
CA GLY A 436 -0.10 -9.81 14.07
C GLY A 436 1.28 -9.15 13.96
N ARG A 437 1.53 -8.41 12.89
CA ARG A 437 2.79 -7.68 12.71
C ARG A 437 2.97 -6.52 13.67
N ILE A 438 1.92 -5.73 13.91
CA ILE A 438 2.02 -4.59 14.84
C ILE A 438 2.30 -5.08 16.26
N LYS A 439 1.73 -6.23 16.67
CA LYS A 439 2.06 -6.89 17.95
C LYS A 439 3.53 -7.29 18.02
N GLY A 440 4.10 -7.78 16.92
CA GLY A 440 5.54 -8.07 16.83
C GLY A 440 6.40 -6.83 17.08
N TYR A 441 6.05 -5.71 16.47
CA TYR A 441 6.80 -4.46 16.66
C TYR A 441 6.55 -3.77 18.01
N ARG A 442 5.39 -3.98 18.65
CA ARG A 442 5.23 -3.63 20.08
C ARG A 442 6.23 -4.39 20.95
N ASN A 443 6.43 -5.69 20.70
CA ASN A 443 7.45 -6.46 21.41
C ASN A 443 8.88 -5.97 21.11
N PHE A 444 9.12 -5.45 19.91
CA PHE A 444 10.38 -4.80 19.56
C PHE A 444 10.60 -3.52 20.40
N CYS A 445 9.58 -2.66 20.55
CA CYS A 445 9.66 -1.51 21.47
C CYS A 445 10.01 -1.96 22.90
N ASN A 446 9.38 -3.02 23.39
CA ASN A 446 9.67 -3.57 24.71
C ASN A 446 11.13 -4.09 24.81
N LYS A 447 11.66 -4.69 23.73
CA LYS A 447 13.05 -5.17 23.70
C LYS A 447 14.04 -4.00 23.79
N ILE A 448 13.79 -2.90 23.06
CA ILE A 448 14.60 -1.67 23.13
C ILE A 448 14.55 -1.06 24.54
N TRP A 449 13.38 -0.98 25.12
CA TRP A 449 13.21 -0.50 26.51
C TRP A 449 13.97 -1.36 27.52
N ASN A 450 13.89 -2.67 27.39
CA ASN A 450 14.61 -3.59 28.26
C ASN A 450 16.13 -3.52 28.08
N ALA A 451 16.61 -3.23 26.88
CA ALA A 451 18.03 -2.97 26.62
C ALA A 451 18.52 -1.73 27.40
N PHE A 452 17.74 -0.65 27.38
CA PHE A 452 18.00 0.52 28.23
C PHE A 452 18.01 0.17 29.72
N ARG A 453 17.00 -0.58 30.19
CA ARG A 453 16.92 -1.02 31.59
C ARG A 453 18.15 -1.83 32.02
N PHE A 454 18.71 -2.63 31.15
CA PHE A 454 19.97 -3.32 31.40
C PHE A 454 21.13 -2.33 31.58
N ILE A 455 21.27 -1.32 30.74
CA ILE A 455 22.29 -0.27 30.86
C ILE A 455 22.12 0.48 32.20
N GLU A 456 20.91 0.94 32.49
CA GLU A 456 20.54 1.60 33.76
C GLU A 456 20.98 0.78 34.97
N MET A 457 20.71 -0.53 34.94
CA MET A 457 21.11 -1.45 36.01
C MET A 457 22.65 -1.56 36.14
N GLN A 458 23.39 -1.57 35.04
CA GLN A 458 24.87 -1.62 35.13
C GLN A 458 25.42 -0.34 35.73
N VAL A 459 24.92 0.83 35.35
CA VAL A 459 25.30 2.12 35.93
C VAL A 459 24.97 2.16 37.44
N ALA A 460 23.77 1.68 37.83
CA ALA A 460 23.35 1.64 39.23
C ALA A 460 24.24 0.72 40.10
N ASN A 461 24.69 -0.41 39.55
CA ASN A 461 25.48 -1.39 40.28
C ASN A 461 26.97 -1.03 40.41
N HIS A 462 27.55 -0.40 39.39
CA HIS A 462 28.99 -0.17 39.26
C HIS A 462 29.39 1.30 39.33
N GLY A 463 28.42 2.22 39.15
CA GLY A 463 28.67 3.62 38.87
C GLY A 463 29.13 3.85 37.41
N TYR A 464 29.11 5.10 36.96
CA TYR A 464 29.67 5.52 35.70
C TYR A 464 30.23 6.92 35.80
N GLN A 465 31.40 7.14 35.25
CA GLN A 465 32.01 8.45 35.12
C GLN A 465 32.36 8.70 33.65
N THR A 466 31.93 9.83 33.14
CA THR A 466 32.31 10.26 31.79
C THR A 466 33.82 10.44 31.67
N GLY A 467 34.45 9.78 30.69
CA GLY A 467 35.90 9.80 30.47
C GLY A 467 36.25 9.33 29.06
N GLU A 468 37.57 9.36 28.78
CA GLU A 468 38.06 8.80 27.52
C GLU A 468 37.84 7.27 27.50
N SER A 469 37.18 6.75 26.46
CA SER A 469 36.99 5.30 26.25
C SER A 469 38.30 4.68 25.77
N SER A 470 38.77 3.62 26.40
CA SER A 470 39.85 2.79 25.87
C SER A 470 39.36 1.91 24.72
N GLU A 471 40.28 1.53 23.84
CA GLU A 471 40.01 0.57 22.77
C GLU A 471 39.38 -0.74 23.35
N ASN A 472 38.24 -1.14 22.78
CA ASN A 472 37.50 -2.31 23.22
C ASN A 472 36.92 -3.02 21.99
N ILE A 473 37.40 -4.23 21.72
CA ILE A 473 36.99 -5.01 20.55
C ILE A 473 35.48 -5.18 20.41
N LEU A 474 34.75 -5.29 21.53
CA LEU A 474 33.27 -5.41 21.51
C LEU A 474 32.64 -4.10 21.03
N SER A 475 33.13 -2.96 21.56
CA SER A 475 32.65 -1.63 21.16
C SER A 475 32.99 -1.32 19.70
N ASP A 476 34.17 -1.68 19.26
CA ASP A 476 34.62 -1.45 17.88
C ASP A 476 33.83 -2.30 16.88
N TRP A 477 33.54 -3.55 17.23
CA TRP A 477 32.63 -4.43 16.45
C TRP A 477 31.23 -3.83 16.36
N MET A 478 30.65 -3.42 17.48
CA MET A 478 29.29 -2.84 17.48
C MET A 478 29.25 -1.51 16.73
N GLY A 479 30.24 -0.65 16.92
CA GLY A 479 30.39 0.59 16.19
C GLY A 479 30.50 0.37 14.66
N SER A 480 31.24 -0.69 14.25
CA SER A 480 31.34 -1.06 12.84
C SER A 480 30.01 -1.56 12.26
N LYS A 481 29.26 -2.40 13.01
CA LYS A 481 27.89 -2.83 12.61
C LYS A 481 26.94 -1.65 12.50
N ILE A 482 27.00 -0.69 13.43
CA ILE A 482 26.21 0.54 13.37
C ILE A 482 26.56 1.36 12.12
N PHE A 483 27.85 1.53 11.82
CA PHE A 483 28.31 2.24 10.64
C PHE A 483 27.77 1.61 9.35
N GLN A 484 27.94 0.30 9.20
CA GLN A 484 27.47 -0.43 8.01
C GLN A 484 25.95 -0.31 7.85
N THR A 485 25.21 -0.45 8.94
CA THR A 485 23.75 -0.28 8.94
C THR A 485 23.36 1.14 8.55
N ALA A 486 24.07 2.17 9.04
CA ALA A 486 23.80 3.56 8.68
C ALA A 486 23.99 3.82 7.16
N GLU A 487 25.09 3.33 6.57
CA GLU A 487 25.36 3.45 5.14
C GLU A 487 24.31 2.71 4.30
N ASN A 488 23.94 1.48 4.71
CA ASN A 488 22.91 0.71 4.03
C ASN A 488 21.55 1.44 4.12
N CYS A 489 21.17 1.93 5.30
CA CYS A 489 19.93 2.68 5.50
C CYS A 489 19.86 3.94 4.65
N GLN A 490 20.96 4.74 4.59
CA GLN A 490 20.99 5.92 3.71
C GLN A 490 20.78 5.55 2.24
N THR A 491 21.41 4.46 1.80
CA THR A 491 21.24 3.95 0.44
C THR A 491 19.78 3.51 0.18
N HIS A 492 19.20 2.76 1.11
CA HIS A 492 17.82 2.29 1.00
C HIS A 492 16.81 3.44 1.04
N ILE A 493 17.00 4.42 1.91
CA ILE A 493 16.12 5.61 2.00
C ILE A 493 16.17 6.42 0.70
N LYS A 494 17.35 6.65 0.11
CA LYS A 494 17.50 7.33 -1.19
C LYS A 494 16.79 6.60 -2.33
N GLN A 495 16.61 5.28 -2.21
CA GLN A 495 15.91 4.44 -3.18
C GLN A 495 14.43 4.22 -2.82
N TYR A 496 13.92 4.89 -1.78
CA TYR A 496 12.57 4.68 -1.24
C TYR A 496 12.29 3.22 -0.80
N ARG A 497 13.35 2.48 -0.41
CA ARG A 497 13.28 1.12 0.13
C ARG A 497 13.23 1.16 1.65
N PHE A 498 12.18 1.76 2.20
CA PHE A 498 11.96 1.85 3.64
C PHE A 498 11.82 0.48 4.29
N ASP A 499 11.29 -0.50 3.57
CA ASP A 499 11.21 -1.90 3.96
C ASP A 499 12.59 -2.50 4.26
N LEU A 500 13.58 -2.25 3.41
CA LEU A 500 14.95 -2.72 3.61
C LEU A 500 15.65 -1.94 4.73
N ALA A 501 15.51 -0.61 4.77
CA ALA A 501 16.09 0.18 5.84
C ALA A 501 15.60 -0.25 7.22
N SER A 502 14.29 -0.49 7.37
CA SER A 502 13.74 -1.00 8.64
C SER A 502 14.23 -2.41 8.97
N ALA A 503 14.39 -3.30 7.99
CA ALA A 503 14.91 -4.65 8.22
C ALA A 503 16.35 -4.63 8.72
N GLU A 504 17.23 -3.79 8.13
CA GLU A 504 18.62 -3.59 8.58
C GLU A 504 18.68 -3.12 10.04
N ILE A 505 17.88 -2.11 10.40
CA ILE A 505 17.84 -1.60 11.77
C ILE A 505 17.29 -2.64 12.76
N TYR A 506 16.26 -3.38 12.35
CA TYR A 506 15.73 -4.46 13.19
C TYR A 506 16.77 -5.52 13.50
N GLU A 507 17.52 -5.96 12.50
CA GLU A 507 18.61 -6.94 12.64
C GLU A 507 19.73 -6.41 13.55
N LEU A 508 20.15 -5.15 13.32
CA LEU A 508 21.14 -4.48 14.17
C LEU A 508 20.74 -4.49 15.64
N VAL A 509 19.49 -4.08 15.92
CA VAL A 509 19.01 -3.93 17.30
C VAL A 509 18.72 -5.28 17.94
N TRP A 510 17.97 -6.14 17.24
CA TRP A 510 17.52 -7.41 17.83
C TRP A 510 18.67 -8.39 17.97
N SER A 511 19.35 -8.69 16.86
CA SER A 511 20.37 -9.74 16.82
C SER A 511 21.72 -9.22 17.29
N ASN A 512 22.26 -8.17 16.64
CA ASN A 512 23.63 -7.76 16.96
C ASN A 512 23.73 -7.09 18.33
N PHE A 513 22.85 -6.15 18.65
CA PHE A 513 22.93 -5.44 19.93
C PHE A 513 22.37 -6.25 21.10
N CYS A 514 21.10 -6.66 21.01
CA CYS A 514 20.45 -7.30 22.17
C CYS A 514 20.88 -8.74 22.41
N ASP A 515 21.01 -9.58 21.35
CA ASP A 515 21.29 -10.99 21.53
C ASP A 515 22.81 -11.30 21.66
N TRP A 516 23.68 -10.39 21.16
CA TRP A 516 25.11 -10.58 21.24
C TRP A 516 25.83 -9.51 22.05
N TYR A 517 25.78 -8.23 21.67
CA TYR A 517 26.58 -7.20 22.30
C TYR A 517 26.26 -7.02 23.79
N ILE A 518 24.99 -7.00 24.16
CA ILE A 518 24.57 -6.95 25.57
C ILE A 518 25.06 -8.19 26.33
N GLU A 519 24.93 -9.40 25.75
CA GLU A 519 25.37 -10.64 26.44
C GLU A 519 26.89 -10.70 26.59
N PHE A 520 27.64 -10.28 25.55
CA PHE A 520 29.11 -10.13 25.68
C PHE A 520 29.49 -9.12 26.76
N SER A 521 28.88 -7.95 26.75
CA SER A 521 29.16 -6.88 27.72
C SER A 521 28.82 -7.31 29.13
N LYS A 522 27.72 -8.01 29.33
CA LYS A 522 27.31 -8.56 30.64
C LYS A 522 28.39 -9.49 31.23
N VAL A 523 28.88 -10.44 30.45
CA VAL A 523 29.91 -11.37 30.91
C VAL A 523 31.23 -10.65 31.11
N ALA A 524 31.60 -9.72 30.22
CA ALA A 524 32.81 -8.92 30.35
C ALA A 524 32.82 -8.06 31.62
N ILE A 525 31.70 -7.40 31.95
CA ILE A 525 31.54 -6.63 33.20
C ILE A 525 31.60 -7.55 34.42
N GLN A 526 30.94 -8.69 34.40
CA GLN A 526 30.95 -9.63 35.53
C GLN A 526 32.31 -10.26 35.79
N LYS A 527 33.18 -10.36 34.78
CA LYS A 527 34.51 -10.97 34.89
C LYS A 527 35.63 -9.92 35.06
N SER A 528 35.29 -8.63 34.99
CA SER A 528 36.27 -7.55 35.15
C SER A 528 36.54 -7.31 36.63
N ASP A 529 37.81 -7.38 37.04
CA ASP A 529 38.30 -7.00 38.36
C ASP A 529 38.83 -5.53 38.35
N ASP A 530 38.85 -4.85 37.21
CA ASP A 530 39.31 -3.49 37.02
C ASP A 530 38.13 -2.50 36.86
N ALA A 531 38.00 -1.57 37.81
CA ALA A 531 36.97 -0.55 37.83
C ALA A 531 37.02 0.35 36.55
N ASN A 532 38.22 0.66 36.04
CA ASN A 532 38.37 1.48 34.83
C ASN A 532 37.89 0.70 33.61
N GLN A 533 38.22 -0.59 33.52
CA GLN A 533 37.73 -1.45 32.44
C GLN A 533 36.21 -1.57 32.51
N THR A 534 35.62 -1.75 33.67
CA THR A 534 34.17 -1.78 33.88
C THR A 534 33.51 -0.47 33.43
N ASN A 535 34.07 0.69 33.83
CA ASN A 535 33.58 2.00 33.43
C ASN A 535 33.62 2.19 31.88
N ASN A 536 34.69 1.74 31.22
CA ASN A 536 34.82 1.79 29.75
C ASN A 536 33.79 0.90 29.04
N LEU A 537 33.50 -0.30 29.59
CA LEU A 537 32.46 -1.19 29.03
C LEU A 537 31.07 -0.56 29.15
N ILE A 538 30.75 0.06 30.29
CA ILE A 538 29.49 0.78 30.48
C ILE A 538 29.38 2.01 29.58
N GLY A 539 30.45 2.81 29.45
CA GLY A 539 30.49 3.94 28.54
C GLY A 539 30.29 3.53 27.09
N SER A 540 30.85 2.40 26.69
CA SER A 540 30.66 1.82 25.36
C SER A 540 29.22 1.38 25.13
N LEU A 541 28.56 0.78 26.13
CA LEU A 541 27.13 0.45 26.07
C LEU A 541 26.26 1.70 25.86
N ILE A 542 26.51 2.76 26.63
CA ILE A 542 25.81 4.05 26.52
C ILE A 542 25.97 4.65 25.12
N THR A 543 27.21 4.76 24.65
CA THR A 543 27.52 5.39 23.36
C THR A 543 26.93 4.62 22.18
N ASN A 544 27.10 3.30 22.13
CA ASN A 544 26.56 2.48 21.05
C ASN A 544 25.03 2.46 21.08
N PHE A 545 24.40 2.43 22.25
CA PHE A 545 22.96 2.49 22.37
C PHE A 545 22.41 3.85 21.89
N TYR A 546 23.07 4.95 22.23
CA TYR A 546 22.69 6.27 21.74
C TYR A 546 22.73 6.32 20.19
N SER A 547 23.80 5.82 19.56
CA SER A 547 23.89 5.75 18.09
C SER A 547 22.79 4.88 17.46
N ILE A 548 22.36 3.81 18.15
CA ILE A 548 21.21 3.01 17.73
C ILE A 548 19.91 3.81 17.83
N LEU A 549 19.72 4.62 18.88
CA LEU A 549 18.56 5.48 19.01
C LEU A 549 18.49 6.52 17.90
N GLU A 550 19.64 7.09 17.48
CA GLU A 550 19.71 8.00 16.32
C GLU A 550 19.27 7.33 15.03
N LEU A 551 19.70 6.09 14.76
CA LEU A 551 19.28 5.31 13.58
C LEU A 551 17.79 4.97 13.60
N LEU A 552 17.24 4.65 14.76
CA LEU A 552 15.84 4.30 14.96
C LEU A 552 14.92 5.52 14.89
N HIS A 553 15.40 6.70 15.23
CA HIS A 553 14.58 7.89 15.46
C HIS A 553 13.65 8.24 14.29
N PRO A 554 14.07 8.22 13.01
CA PRO A 554 13.17 8.47 11.89
C PRO A 554 11.97 7.51 11.82
N PHE A 555 12.13 6.30 12.33
CA PHE A 555 11.10 5.25 12.31
C PHE A 555 10.25 5.21 13.59
N MET A 556 10.88 5.42 14.75
CA MET A 556 10.29 5.29 16.09
C MET A 556 10.63 6.51 16.97
N PRO A 557 10.09 7.70 16.64
CA PRO A 557 10.55 8.96 17.25
C PRO A 557 10.22 9.09 18.74
N PHE A 558 9.16 8.47 19.23
CA PHE A 558 8.72 8.68 20.61
C PHE A 558 9.56 7.90 21.62
N ILE A 559 9.74 6.59 21.42
CA ILE A 559 10.54 5.77 22.31
C ILE A 559 12.02 6.18 22.30
N THR A 560 12.54 6.54 21.13
CA THR A 560 13.94 6.94 21.00
C THR A 560 14.24 8.27 21.68
N GLU A 561 13.35 9.25 21.57
CA GLU A 561 13.48 10.54 22.25
C GLU A 561 13.40 10.37 23.78
N GLU A 562 12.45 9.59 24.27
CA GLU A 562 12.32 9.29 25.71
C GLU A 562 13.57 8.59 26.26
N LEU A 563 14.05 7.55 25.55
CA LEU A 563 15.24 6.81 25.98
C LEU A 563 16.53 7.63 25.88
N SER A 564 16.63 8.50 24.89
CA SER A 564 17.77 9.44 24.74
C SER A 564 17.84 10.39 25.93
N SER A 565 16.71 10.93 26.37
CA SER A 565 16.66 11.83 27.54
C SER A 565 17.08 11.10 28.80
N LYS A 566 16.54 9.89 29.04
CA LYS A 566 16.93 9.06 30.16
C LYS A 566 18.39 8.62 30.13
N LEU A 567 18.94 8.40 28.94
CA LEU A 567 20.34 8.01 28.79
C LEU A 567 21.29 9.19 29.09
N ALA A 568 20.90 10.41 28.71
CA ALA A 568 21.63 11.62 29.06
C ALA A 568 21.63 11.87 30.57
N ASP A 569 20.48 11.73 31.23
CA ASP A 569 20.36 11.81 32.70
C ASP A 569 21.25 10.76 33.38
N LEU A 570 21.26 9.53 32.87
CA LEU A 570 22.05 8.42 33.41
C LEU A 570 23.57 8.66 33.27
N ALA A 571 23.97 9.31 32.17
CA ALA A 571 25.35 9.66 31.89
C ALA A 571 25.81 10.99 32.56
N GLU A 572 24.92 11.67 33.27
CA GLU A 572 25.12 13.01 33.85
C GLU A 572 25.58 14.05 32.80
N VAL A 573 25.05 13.96 31.58
CA VAL A 573 25.34 14.86 30.46
C VAL A 573 24.13 15.73 30.19
N GLU A 574 24.35 17.04 30.04
CA GLU A 574 23.29 17.96 29.62
C GLU A 574 22.85 17.65 28.19
N LYS A 575 21.57 17.33 28.01
CA LYS A 575 20.99 17.14 26.70
C LYS A 575 20.73 18.49 26.05
N SER A 576 21.53 18.86 25.06
CA SER A 576 21.50 20.17 24.41
C SER A 576 20.38 20.33 23.36
N SER A 577 19.86 19.22 22.81
CA SER A 577 18.85 19.25 21.72
C SER A 577 18.07 17.93 21.65
N PHE A 578 16.99 17.94 20.87
CA PHE A 578 16.26 16.72 20.52
C PHE A 578 17.03 15.88 19.49
N ILE A 579 16.84 14.56 19.46
CA ILE A 579 17.50 13.69 18.46
C ILE A 579 17.19 14.16 17.03
N ILE A 580 15.96 14.65 16.78
CA ILE A 580 15.53 15.13 15.46
C ILE A 580 16.36 16.29 14.94
N GLU A 581 17.00 17.07 15.82
CA GLU A 581 17.88 18.20 15.44
C GLU A 581 19.31 17.75 15.14
N GLY A 582 19.65 16.51 15.50
CA GLY A 582 20.93 15.88 15.22
C GLY A 582 21.04 15.38 13.78
N GLY A 583 22.23 14.91 13.43
CA GLY A 583 22.46 14.20 12.16
C GLY A 583 21.98 12.76 12.21
N PHE A 584 21.92 12.12 11.05
CA PHE A 584 21.76 10.68 10.98
C PHE A 584 23.04 10.01 11.48
N ALA A 585 22.93 9.13 12.46
CA ALA A 585 23.99 8.53 13.28
C ALA A 585 25.44 8.72 12.81
N HIS A 586 26.23 9.44 13.58
CA HIS A 586 27.67 9.61 13.34
C HIS A 586 28.42 8.34 13.77
N ALA A 587 28.38 7.31 12.93
CA ALA A 587 29.05 6.08 13.23
C ALA A 587 30.59 6.21 13.06
N ARG A 588 31.32 5.45 13.87
CA ARG A 588 32.76 5.26 13.73
C ARG A 588 33.06 4.59 12.38
N ALA A 589 34.29 4.68 11.90
CA ALA A 589 34.69 4.00 10.67
C ALA A 589 34.53 2.47 10.79
N SER A 590 34.14 1.81 9.68
CA SER A 590 34.09 0.34 9.63
C SER A 590 35.46 -0.27 9.91
N ASN A 591 35.49 -1.29 10.78
CA ASN A 591 36.66 -2.12 11.06
C ASN A 591 36.34 -3.57 10.67
N LYS A 592 36.59 -3.90 9.40
CA LYS A 592 36.29 -5.22 8.85
C LYS A 592 37.04 -6.36 9.52
N GLU A 593 38.26 -6.12 10.01
CA GLU A 593 39.04 -7.11 10.71
C GLU A 593 38.36 -7.49 12.04
N THR A 594 37.99 -6.49 12.82
CA THR A 594 37.26 -6.69 14.08
C THR A 594 35.90 -7.36 13.86
N GLU A 595 35.19 -6.99 12.77
CA GLU A 595 33.94 -7.65 12.41
C GLU A 595 34.15 -9.16 12.14
N GLN A 596 35.13 -9.52 11.32
CA GLN A 596 35.43 -10.92 11.00
C GLN A 596 35.80 -11.70 12.25
N GLN A 597 36.62 -11.12 13.13
CA GLN A 597 37.06 -11.77 14.37
C GLN A 597 35.89 -12.06 15.31
N LEU A 598 35.01 -11.10 15.57
CA LEU A 598 33.86 -11.28 16.47
C LEU A 598 32.76 -12.16 15.83
N ASP A 599 32.51 -12.00 14.54
CA ASP A 599 31.55 -12.84 13.82
C ASP A 599 31.98 -14.32 13.86
N GLU A 600 33.31 -14.63 13.82
CA GLU A 600 33.83 -15.98 13.98
C GLU A 600 33.64 -16.51 15.43
N ILE A 601 33.85 -15.67 16.44
CA ILE A 601 33.51 -16.03 17.83
C ILE A 601 32.02 -16.35 17.97
N ILE A 602 31.16 -15.55 17.37
CA ILE A 602 29.70 -15.74 17.35
C ILE A 602 29.35 -17.07 16.67
N ASN A 603 30.01 -17.41 15.55
CA ASN A 603 29.85 -18.68 14.83
C ASN A 603 30.22 -19.87 15.72
N ILE A 604 31.35 -19.80 16.43
CA ILE A 604 31.80 -20.83 17.37
C ILE A 604 30.76 -21.03 18.48
N ILE A 605 30.33 -19.94 19.15
CA ILE A 605 29.34 -20.01 20.23
C ILE A 605 28.00 -20.56 19.70
N SER A 606 27.58 -20.14 18.53
CA SER A 606 26.35 -20.61 17.89
C SER A 606 26.42 -22.09 17.55
N ALA A 607 27.55 -22.56 17.03
CA ALA A 607 27.79 -23.98 16.76
C ALA A 607 27.71 -24.83 18.06
N ILE A 608 28.29 -24.33 19.16
CA ILE A 608 28.20 -24.98 20.47
C ILE A 608 26.73 -25.04 20.95
N ARG A 609 25.97 -23.96 20.80
CA ARG A 609 24.54 -23.92 21.18
C ARG A 609 23.72 -24.94 20.35
N VAL A 610 24.01 -25.09 19.07
CA VAL A 610 23.38 -26.12 18.21
C VAL A 610 23.74 -27.52 18.68
N ILE A 611 25.04 -27.79 18.94
CA ILE A 611 25.49 -29.09 19.46
C ILE A 611 24.79 -29.45 20.78
N ARG A 612 24.64 -28.47 21.70
CA ARG A 612 23.91 -28.67 22.96
C ARG A 612 22.42 -28.95 22.76
N ALA A 613 21.79 -28.31 21.76
CA ALA A 613 20.38 -28.53 21.45
C ALA A 613 20.14 -29.93 20.86
N GLU A 614 21.08 -30.43 20.07
CA GLU A 614 21.02 -31.75 19.43
C GLU A 614 21.37 -32.87 20.42
N ASN A 615 22.14 -32.59 21.47
CA ASN A 615 22.63 -33.55 22.45
C ASN A 615 22.14 -33.22 23.86
N GLN A 616 21.03 -33.81 24.26
CA GLN A 616 20.39 -33.51 25.57
C GLN A 616 21.30 -33.83 26.78
N ASN A 617 22.19 -34.78 26.66
CA ASN A 617 23.09 -35.22 27.74
C ASN A 617 24.10 -34.12 28.13
N ILE A 618 24.50 -33.27 27.21
CA ILE A 618 25.44 -32.17 27.45
C ILE A 618 24.77 -30.80 27.57
N LYS A 619 23.43 -30.77 27.55
CA LYS A 619 22.66 -29.53 27.49
C LYS A 619 22.99 -28.56 28.62
N ASN A 620 23.17 -29.05 29.84
CA ASN A 620 23.39 -28.26 31.03
C ASN A 620 24.80 -28.41 31.63
N GLU A 621 25.62 -29.31 31.05
CA GLU A 621 26.96 -29.59 31.52
C GLU A 621 27.97 -28.56 31.03
N THR A 622 29.02 -28.29 31.83
CA THR A 622 30.21 -27.58 31.36
C THR A 622 31.23 -28.58 30.80
N PHE A 623 32.01 -28.16 29.84
CA PHE A 623 33.03 -28.99 29.18
C PHE A 623 34.15 -28.16 28.59
N ASN A 624 35.30 -28.75 28.36
CA ASN A 624 36.41 -28.19 27.61
C ASN A 624 36.11 -28.23 26.09
N LEU A 625 36.27 -27.09 25.40
CA LEU A 625 36.22 -27.06 23.96
C LEU A 625 37.63 -27.25 23.38
N ILE A 626 37.77 -28.13 22.44
CA ILE A 626 38.98 -28.28 21.67
C ILE A 626 38.73 -27.68 20.27
N ILE A 627 39.63 -26.83 19.81
CA ILE A 627 39.66 -26.28 18.46
C ILE A 627 40.90 -26.80 17.76
N SER A 628 40.76 -27.35 16.53
CA SER A 628 41.91 -27.85 15.78
C SER A 628 42.89 -26.73 15.42
N ASN A 629 44.18 -27.05 15.33
CA ASN A 629 45.24 -26.08 15.00
C ASN A 629 45.16 -25.54 13.55
N ASP A 630 44.26 -26.08 12.73
CA ASP A 630 43.97 -25.52 11.40
C ASP A 630 43.47 -24.08 11.41
N LEU A 631 42.92 -23.64 12.58
CA LEU A 631 42.54 -22.23 12.78
C LEU A 631 43.77 -21.32 12.77
N SER A 632 43.70 -20.17 12.12
CA SER A 632 44.83 -19.23 12.00
C SER A 632 45.36 -18.80 13.39
N SER A 633 46.68 -18.63 13.50
CA SER A 633 47.32 -18.23 14.75
C SER A 633 46.87 -16.87 15.25
N GLU A 634 46.45 -15.99 14.33
CA GLU A 634 45.85 -14.71 14.63
C GLU A 634 44.49 -14.89 15.32
N MET A 635 43.61 -15.75 14.77
CA MET A 635 42.30 -16.01 15.36
C MET A 635 42.41 -16.78 16.68
N GLN A 636 43.38 -17.71 16.82
CA GLN A 636 43.71 -18.35 18.10
C GLN A 636 44.08 -17.31 19.17
N SER A 637 44.84 -16.27 18.80
CA SER A 637 45.22 -15.19 19.71
C SER A 637 43.96 -14.37 20.11
N VAL A 638 43.08 -14.06 19.18
CA VAL A 638 41.82 -13.34 19.45
C VAL A 638 40.91 -14.14 20.39
N ILE A 639 40.74 -15.45 20.15
CA ILE A 639 39.96 -16.34 21.03
C ILE A 639 40.57 -16.39 22.43
N SER A 640 41.91 -16.56 22.54
CA SER A 640 42.60 -16.63 23.83
C SER A 640 42.48 -15.33 24.62
N LYS A 641 42.56 -14.16 23.98
CA LYS A 641 42.36 -12.85 24.64
C LYS A 641 40.94 -12.66 25.16
N ASN A 642 39.95 -13.28 24.51
CA ASN A 642 38.53 -13.19 24.86
C ASN A 642 37.98 -14.48 25.49
N GLU A 643 38.84 -15.40 25.91
CA GLU A 643 38.47 -16.72 26.42
C GLU A 643 37.49 -16.65 27.59
N SER A 644 37.70 -15.74 28.53
CA SER A 644 36.82 -15.59 29.71
C SER A 644 35.38 -15.26 29.33
N VAL A 645 35.19 -14.47 28.28
CA VAL A 645 33.89 -14.07 27.76
C VAL A 645 33.24 -15.22 26.98
N ILE A 646 33.99 -15.88 26.12
CA ILE A 646 33.52 -17.03 25.33
C ILE A 646 33.08 -18.18 26.24
N VAL A 647 33.95 -18.53 27.21
CA VAL A 647 33.70 -19.55 28.22
C VAL A 647 32.42 -19.22 29.01
N GLY A 648 32.25 -17.97 29.44
CA GLY A 648 31.06 -17.54 30.18
C GLY A 648 29.77 -17.67 29.37
N ILE A 649 29.77 -17.25 28.11
CA ILE A 649 28.57 -17.29 27.22
C ILE A 649 28.25 -18.72 26.79
N ALA A 650 29.28 -19.49 26.38
CA ALA A 650 29.10 -20.84 25.88
C ALA A 650 29.00 -21.90 27.01
N LYS A 651 29.18 -21.48 28.28
CA LYS A 651 29.22 -22.35 29.50
C LYS A 651 30.25 -23.46 29.32
N LEU A 652 31.49 -23.07 29.07
CA LEU A 652 32.63 -24.00 28.96
C LEU A 652 33.46 -23.99 30.25
N ASP A 653 34.31 -25.02 30.41
CA ASP A 653 35.36 -25.05 31.44
C ASP A 653 36.66 -24.41 30.94
N GLY A 654 36.91 -24.43 29.64
CA GLY A 654 38.06 -23.82 28.99
C GLY A 654 38.10 -24.10 27.50
N ILE A 655 39.09 -23.52 26.80
CA ILE A 655 39.35 -23.69 25.37
C ILE A 655 40.77 -24.17 25.19
N GLN A 656 40.98 -25.20 24.34
CA GLN A 656 42.31 -25.75 24.04
C GLN A 656 42.50 -25.81 22.51
N PHE A 657 43.71 -25.46 22.06
CA PHE A 657 44.07 -25.61 20.66
C PHE A 657 44.97 -26.84 20.52
N THR A 658 44.49 -27.88 19.84
CA THR A 658 45.26 -29.13 19.61
C THR A 658 44.64 -29.97 18.51
N ASP A 659 45.50 -30.75 17.82
CA ASP A 659 45.06 -31.73 16.83
C ASP A 659 44.83 -33.12 17.40
N LYS A 660 45.01 -33.27 18.71
CA LYS A 660 44.71 -34.54 19.40
C LYS A 660 43.21 -34.64 19.62
N ILE A 661 42.56 -35.49 18.84
CA ILE A 661 41.11 -35.75 18.96
C ILE A 661 40.92 -36.88 19.96
N PRO A 662 40.14 -36.69 21.05
CA PRO A 662 39.76 -37.78 21.94
C PRO A 662 38.95 -38.86 21.23
N LEU A 663 39.11 -40.11 21.65
CA LEU A 663 38.40 -41.25 21.03
C LEU A 663 36.89 -41.13 21.08
N GLU A 664 36.38 -40.54 22.17
CA GLU A 664 34.96 -40.22 22.32
C GLU A 664 34.77 -38.69 22.32
N SER A 665 34.26 -38.19 21.24
CA SER A 665 34.04 -36.75 21.06
C SER A 665 32.93 -36.46 20.05
N ILE A 666 32.26 -35.31 20.23
CA ILE A 666 31.40 -34.74 19.22
C ILE A 666 32.22 -33.74 18.40
N GLU A 667 32.27 -33.97 17.07
CA GLU A 667 32.98 -33.10 16.14
C GLU A 667 32.02 -32.30 15.30
N LYS A 668 32.28 -30.98 15.16
CA LYS A 668 31.61 -30.08 14.23
C LYS A 668 32.64 -29.43 13.32
N THR A 669 32.52 -29.70 12.02
CA THR A 669 33.35 -29.01 11.03
C THR A 669 32.87 -27.60 10.81
N MET A 670 33.78 -26.65 10.92
CA MET A 670 33.62 -25.24 10.59
C MET A 670 34.35 -24.93 9.28
N ASP A 671 34.41 -23.69 8.87
CA ASP A 671 35.14 -23.28 7.68
C ASP A 671 36.65 -23.32 7.93
N GLY A 672 37.29 -24.44 7.52
CA GLY A 672 38.74 -24.66 7.62
C GLY A 672 39.27 -25.20 8.96
N TYR A 673 38.42 -25.45 9.99
CA TYR A 673 38.84 -26.05 11.26
C TYR A 673 37.70 -26.86 11.91
N LYS A 674 37.98 -27.51 13.03
CA LYS A 674 37.00 -28.34 13.75
C LYS A 674 36.81 -27.88 15.20
N LEU A 675 35.57 -27.92 15.67
CA LEU A 675 35.20 -27.86 17.07
C LEU A 675 35.00 -29.29 17.57
N ILE A 676 35.62 -29.62 18.68
CA ILE A 676 35.65 -30.98 19.25
C ILE A 676 35.26 -30.87 20.73
N ILE A 677 34.25 -31.59 21.12
CA ILE A 677 33.75 -31.65 22.50
C ILE A 677 34.07 -33.07 23.03
N PRO A 678 35.02 -33.25 23.96
CA PRO A 678 35.26 -34.50 24.61
C PRO A 678 34.04 -34.98 25.40
N LEU A 679 33.70 -36.26 25.26
CA LEU A 679 32.57 -36.85 26.01
C LEU A 679 32.99 -37.57 27.28
N GLU A 680 34.27 -37.71 27.50
CA GLU A 680 34.86 -38.35 28.70
C GLU A 680 34.41 -37.61 29.97
N GLY A 681 33.70 -38.30 30.87
CA GLY A 681 33.15 -37.75 32.10
C GLY A 681 31.82 -36.97 31.97
N LEU A 682 31.30 -36.77 30.76
CA LEU A 682 30.07 -36.07 30.49
C LEU A 682 28.86 -36.97 30.28
N ILE A 683 29.11 -38.22 29.92
CA ILE A 683 28.06 -39.21 29.62
C ILE A 683 28.33 -40.46 30.46
N ASP A 684 27.31 -40.92 31.15
CA ASP A 684 27.32 -42.27 31.71
C ASP A 684 27.11 -43.26 30.53
N PRO A 685 28.11 -44.09 30.17
CA PRO A 685 28.00 -44.98 29.03
C PRO A 685 26.81 -45.92 29.09
N GLU A 686 26.39 -46.32 30.31
CA GLU A 686 25.22 -47.21 30.50
C GLU A 686 23.88 -46.48 30.27
N GLU A 687 23.75 -45.24 30.75
CA GLU A 687 22.55 -44.44 30.50
C GLU A 687 22.42 -44.06 29.05
N GLU A 688 23.52 -43.68 28.39
CA GLU A 688 23.50 -43.33 26.95
C GLU A 688 23.21 -44.57 26.08
N MET A 689 23.75 -45.71 26.42
CA MET A 689 23.43 -46.95 25.75
C MET A 689 21.94 -47.27 25.83
N MET A 690 21.34 -47.15 27.00
CA MET A 690 19.89 -47.34 27.17
C MET A 690 19.06 -46.33 26.39
N ARG A 691 19.51 -45.07 26.34
CA ARG A 691 18.84 -44.02 25.57
C ARG A 691 18.88 -44.30 24.08
N LEU A 692 20.06 -44.60 23.53
CA LEU A 692 20.26 -44.91 22.10
C LEU A 692 19.47 -46.16 21.72
N GLN A 693 19.42 -47.17 22.55
CA GLN A 693 18.64 -48.39 22.33
C GLN A 693 17.13 -48.12 22.30
N LYS A 694 16.65 -47.23 23.18
CA LYS A 694 15.24 -46.80 23.17
C LYS A 694 14.92 -46.01 21.91
N GLU A 695 15.79 -45.06 21.54
CA GLU A 695 15.58 -44.24 20.35
C GLU A 695 15.63 -45.08 19.08
N LEU A 696 16.50 -46.07 19.04
CA LEU A 696 16.59 -47.08 17.95
C LEU A 696 15.27 -47.85 17.83
N ALA A 697 14.73 -48.32 18.97
CA ALA A 697 13.47 -49.05 18.99
C ALA A 697 12.27 -48.17 18.51
N ASP A 698 12.28 -46.91 18.87
CA ASP A 698 11.25 -45.96 18.41
C ASP A 698 11.32 -45.71 16.89
N VAL A 699 12.55 -45.52 16.34
CA VAL A 699 12.78 -45.36 14.89
C VAL A 699 12.43 -46.63 14.13
N GLU A 700 12.75 -47.83 14.67
CA GLU A 700 12.38 -49.10 14.07
C GLU A 700 10.87 -49.31 14.04
N ASN A 701 10.15 -48.87 15.08
CA ASN A 701 8.72 -48.89 15.12
C ASN A 701 8.10 -47.91 14.09
N ASP A 702 8.66 -46.73 13.93
CA ASP A 702 8.25 -45.77 12.91
C ASP A 702 8.44 -46.30 11.50
N ILE A 703 9.61 -46.89 11.21
CA ILE A 703 9.90 -47.58 9.92
C ILE A 703 8.86 -48.67 9.67
N LYS A 704 8.52 -49.47 10.67
CA LYS A 704 7.52 -50.53 10.58
C LYS A 704 6.12 -50.00 10.26
N ILE A 705 5.70 -48.95 10.94
CA ILE A 705 4.40 -48.30 10.74
C ILE A 705 4.29 -47.71 9.33
N ILE A 706 5.30 -46.94 8.90
CA ILE A 706 5.28 -46.27 7.60
C ILE A 706 5.39 -47.29 6.47
N SER A 707 6.28 -48.32 6.61
CA SER A 707 6.42 -49.40 5.64
C SER A 707 5.13 -50.23 5.52
N SER A 708 4.41 -50.50 6.62
CA SER A 708 3.11 -51.16 6.59
C SER A 708 2.04 -50.31 5.84
N LYS A 709 2.07 -48.99 5.97
CA LYS A 709 1.22 -48.10 5.16
C LYS A 709 1.56 -48.16 3.69
N LEU A 710 2.85 -48.15 3.34
CA LEU A 710 3.34 -48.25 1.97
C LEU A 710 3.15 -49.66 1.35
N ALA A 711 2.99 -50.70 2.15
CA ALA A 711 2.64 -52.05 1.70
C ALA A 711 1.15 -52.26 1.45
N ASN A 712 0.30 -51.31 1.89
CA ASN A 712 -1.15 -51.38 1.71
C ASN A 712 -1.56 -50.90 0.30
N GLU A 713 -1.92 -51.86 -0.58
CA GLU A 713 -2.35 -51.56 -1.96
C GLU A 713 -3.55 -50.59 -2.05
N GLN A 714 -4.43 -50.57 -1.06
CA GLN A 714 -5.56 -49.66 -1.03
C GLN A 714 -5.11 -48.20 -0.70
N PHE A 715 -4.04 -48.06 0.04
CA PHE A 715 -3.45 -46.73 0.32
C PHE A 715 -2.72 -46.20 -0.92
N ILE A 716 -1.87 -47.05 -1.55
CA ILE A 716 -1.11 -46.63 -2.75
C ILE A 716 -2.03 -46.26 -3.92
N SER A 717 -3.13 -47.00 -4.11
CA SER A 717 -4.07 -46.78 -5.22
C SER A 717 -5.00 -45.55 -5.04
N LYS A 718 -5.24 -45.09 -3.79
CA LYS A 718 -6.16 -44.00 -3.49
C LYS A 718 -5.49 -42.70 -3.04
N ALA A 719 -4.25 -42.74 -2.58
CA ALA A 719 -3.53 -41.53 -2.13
C ALA A 719 -2.91 -40.75 -3.31
N PRO A 720 -2.89 -39.42 -3.26
CA PRO A 720 -2.17 -38.60 -4.23
C PRO A 720 -0.69 -38.97 -4.29
N THR A 721 -0.09 -38.98 -5.48
CA THR A 721 1.32 -39.35 -5.71
C THR A 721 2.32 -38.61 -4.80
N ALA A 722 2.05 -37.31 -4.56
CA ALA A 722 2.85 -36.48 -3.66
C ALA A 722 2.83 -36.96 -2.18
N VAL A 723 1.75 -37.58 -1.73
CA VAL A 723 1.64 -38.12 -0.37
C VAL A 723 2.43 -39.44 -0.26
N VAL A 724 2.35 -40.28 -1.28
CA VAL A 724 3.11 -41.52 -1.34
C VAL A 724 4.63 -41.24 -1.38
N GLU A 725 5.07 -40.29 -2.20
CA GLU A 725 6.49 -39.88 -2.25
C GLU A 725 6.99 -39.29 -0.92
N LYS A 726 6.13 -38.50 -0.25
CA LYS A 726 6.46 -37.96 1.10
C LYS A 726 6.61 -39.09 2.13
N GLU A 727 5.80 -40.11 2.11
CA GLU A 727 5.91 -41.24 3.04
C GLU A 727 7.17 -42.11 2.69
N LYS A 728 7.52 -42.28 1.42
CA LYS A 728 8.78 -42.92 1.02
C LYS A 728 10.01 -42.14 1.50
N ALA A 729 10.01 -40.83 1.36
CA ALA A 729 11.08 -39.97 1.87
C ALA A 729 11.26 -40.13 3.39
N LYS A 730 10.18 -40.20 4.15
CA LYS A 730 10.23 -40.45 5.61
C LYS A 730 10.85 -41.80 5.96
N VAL A 731 10.59 -42.85 5.19
CA VAL A 731 11.22 -44.15 5.42
C VAL A 731 12.73 -44.05 5.19
N SER A 732 13.17 -43.43 4.08
CA SER A 732 14.58 -43.22 3.77
C SER A 732 15.30 -42.41 4.85
N ASP A 733 14.67 -41.35 5.36
CA ASP A 733 15.21 -40.52 6.46
C ASP A 733 15.33 -41.33 7.75
N ALA A 734 14.28 -42.11 8.07
CA ALA A 734 14.27 -42.97 9.27
C ALA A 734 15.30 -44.11 9.19
N GLU A 735 15.51 -44.73 7.99
CA GLU A 735 16.57 -45.72 7.77
C GLU A 735 17.97 -45.13 7.91
N SER A 736 18.16 -43.88 7.42
CA SER A 736 19.43 -43.17 7.59
C SER A 736 19.67 -42.86 9.08
N LYS A 737 18.65 -42.47 9.82
CA LYS A 737 18.73 -42.24 11.27
C LYS A 737 19.01 -43.55 12.02
N LYS A 738 18.37 -44.65 11.63
CA LYS A 738 18.64 -45.98 12.21
C LYS A 738 20.10 -46.36 12.05
N ALA A 739 20.67 -46.24 10.85
CA ALA A 739 22.06 -46.55 10.58
C ALA A 739 23.05 -45.71 11.42
N MET A 740 22.69 -44.42 11.67
CA MET A 740 23.50 -43.57 12.53
C MET A 740 23.43 -44.03 13.99
N LEU A 741 22.25 -44.37 14.50
CA LEU A 741 22.05 -44.86 15.87
C LEU A 741 22.80 -46.21 16.11
N GLU A 742 22.68 -47.16 15.18
CA GLU A 742 23.42 -48.42 15.24
C GLU A 742 24.93 -48.24 15.28
N LYS A 743 25.46 -47.28 14.49
CA LYS A 743 26.87 -46.93 14.50
C LYS A 743 27.30 -46.27 15.82
N SER A 744 26.44 -45.47 16.43
CA SER A 744 26.68 -44.85 17.72
C SER A 744 26.64 -45.88 18.86
N ILE A 745 25.70 -46.81 18.86
CA ILE A 745 25.62 -47.93 19.80
C ILE A 745 26.87 -48.84 19.69
N ALA A 746 27.31 -49.11 18.47
CA ALA A 746 28.50 -49.95 18.24
C ALA A 746 29.82 -49.32 18.77
N LYS A 747 29.87 -47.99 18.82
CA LYS A 747 31.00 -47.23 19.41
C LYS A 747 31.05 -47.30 20.94
N LEU A 748 29.90 -47.48 21.59
CA LEU A 748 29.76 -47.54 23.06
C LEU A 748 29.82 -48.98 23.62
N GLN A 749 29.94 -49.99 22.74
CA GLN A 749 30.17 -51.38 23.16
C GLN A 749 31.68 -51.58 23.34
N PRO A 750 32.13 -52.15 24.48
CA PRO A 750 33.56 -52.35 24.83
C PRO A 750 34.29 -53.25 23.88
#